data_95d7200da8faf34c274fd453c05e7bbf
#
_entry.id   95d7200da8faf34c274fd453c05e7bbf
#
_cell.length_a   1.000
_cell.length_b   1.000
_cell.length_c   1.000
_cell.angle_alpha   90.00
_cell.angle_beta   90.00
_cell.angle_gamma   90.00
#
_symmetry.space_group_name_H-M   'P 1'
#
loop_
_entity.id
_entity.type
_entity.pdbx_description
1 polymer ?
#
loop_
_entity_poly.entity_id
_entity_poly.type
_entity_poly.pdbx_seq_one_letter_code
_entity_poly.pdbx_strand_id
1 'polypeptide(L)'
;MKTIHDFLPISKEDLLDREWYYYDFLLITGDAYVDHPSFGTAIISRVLEDLGFRVAILAQPDWKNVDSFTALGKPRYGVLVNGGNIDSMVAHYTAARKRRHDDAYSPGRKAGLRPDRATIVYGNKVREAWGDVPLIIGGLEASLRRFAHYDYWEDKVRRSILLDAQADLLIYGMGERAVADIAKALAAGTPVREITDVKGTCFLAKDPAACHYPSLTVASYEAVCQSKKAYAEANLVEYDEHDPIRGRAVIQPHGDRYLIANPPAMPLTTAELDHVAELPYMREPHPVYDSMGGVPAIEEVRFSVTHNRGCFGACKFCSLAFHQGRMITSRSHESVIREVTALTKHPGFKGYIHDVGGPTANFRRPSCQKQLKHGLCKHRDCLAPTPCPNLDADHADYLQLLRKLRAIPGIKKIFIRSGIRFDYLMQDKNGEFFADLVKHHISGQLKVAPEHCVAHVLDAMGKPHIQAYEKFRDKYQRLNQKYGMNQFLVPYLMSSHPGATLADAIAMAQWINKTGRQPEQVQDFYPTPGTLATGMYYTGLDPRTMKPIYVPKTPHEKELQRALLQWKRPEKRRLVLEALHREGREDLIGYGPDCLLRPNRPGKPEAAQAAKSGKPGKTQGRGKAPAKSQGRGQHAPTPQRSKSAGKQTSRSPGKTQGKRRK
;
A
#
# COMPACT_ATOMS: atom_id res chain seq x y z
N MET A 1 12.85 11.12 -29.25
CA MET A 1 11.57 10.62 -28.68
C MET A 1 11.89 9.30 -28.03
N LYS A 2 11.33 9.03 -26.85
CA LYS A 2 11.45 7.71 -26.24
C LYS A 2 10.68 6.69 -27.08
N THR A 3 11.27 5.53 -27.31
CA THR A 3 10.73 4.45 -28.14
C THR A 3 10.39 3.24 -27.28
N ILE A 4 9.77 2.21 -27.84
CA ILE A 4 9.53 0.94 -27.13
C ILE A 4 10.84 0.30 -26.66
N HIS A 5 11.94 0.52 -27.38
CA HIS A 5 13.27 0.02 -27.02
C HIS A 5 13.89 0.69 -25.80
N ASP A 6 13.32 1.78 -25.30
CA ASP A 6 13.75 2.41 -24.02
C ASP A 6 13.11 1.74 -22.79
N PHE A 7 12.04 0.91 -22.96
CA PHE A 7 11.55 0.04 -21.90
C PHE A 7 12.49 -1.15 -21.71
N LEU A 8 12.54 -1.73 -20.54
CA LEU A 8 13.23 -3.00 -20.32
C LEU A 8 12.48 -4.14 -21.02
N PRO A 9 13.19 -5.17 -21.55
CA PRO A 9 12.59 -6.23 -22.33
C PRO A 9 11.64 -7.11 -21.48
N ILE A 10 10.48 -7.46 -22.05
CA ILE A 10 9.47 -8.33 -21.45
C ILE A 10 9.16 -9.55 -22.30
N SER A 11 9.73 -9.64 -23.50
CA SER A 11 9.53 -10.74 -24.46
C SER A 11 10.87 -11.16 -25.09
N LYS A 12 10.87 -12.30 -25.79
CA LYS A 12 12.03 -12.74 -26.58
C LYS A 12 12.31 -11.79 -27.74
N GLU A 13 11.27 -11.26 -28.35
CA GLU A 13 11.34 -10.29 -29.42
C GLU A 13 12.08 -9.02 -28.94
N ASP A 14 11.73 -8.50 -27.73
CA ASP A 14 12.42 -7.34 -27.15
C ASP A 14 13.91 -7.61 -26.87
N LEU A 15 14.26 -8.86 -26.51
CA LEU A 15 15.67 -9.26 -26.31
C LEU A 15 16.41 -9.29 -27.64
N LEU A 16 15.81 -9.86 -28.69
CA LEU A 16 16.40 -9.94 -30.04
C LEU A 16 16.56 -8.56 -30.67
N ASP A 17 15.57 -7.68 -30.53
CA ASP A 17 15.63 -6.28 -31.02
C ASP A 17 16.77 -5.48 -30.37
N ARG A 18 17.24 -5.91 -29.19
CA ARG A 18 18.39 -5.34 -28.49
C ARG A 18 19.70 -6.07 -28.79
N GLU A 19 19.67 -7.10 -29.63
CA GLU A 19 20.80 -8.00 -29.87
C GLU A 19 21.31 -8.65 -28.56
N TRP A 20 20.38 -8.94 -27.62
CA TRP A 20 20.70 -9.61 -26.36
C TRP A 20 20.48 -11.11 -26.47
N TYR A 21 21.54 -11.86 -26.69
CA TYR A 21 21.54 -13.34 -26.70
C TYR A 21 21.57 -13.94 -25.30
N TYR A 22 21.79 -13.11 -24.29
CA TYR A 22 21.71 -13.44 -22.88
C TYR A 22 21.33 -12.19 -22.08
N TYR A 23 20.82 -12.40 -20.87
CA TYR A 23 20.59 -11.36 -19.87
C TYR A 23 21.02 -11.84 -18.48
N ASP A 24 21.28 -10.90 -17.58
CA ASP A 24 21.93 -11.15 -16.31
C ASP A 24 20.91 -11.48 -15.22
N PHE A 25 19.84 -10.71 -15.13
CA PHE A 25 18.81 -10.87 -14.11
C PHE A 25 17.41 -10.92 -14.73
N LEU A 26 16.57 -11.84 -14.21
CA LEU A 26 15.13 -11.84 -14.46
C LEU A 26 14.39 -11.30 -13.26
N LEU A 27 13.56 -10.27 -13.45
CA LEU A 27 12.70 -9.75 -12.42
C LEU A 27 11.25 -10.17 -12.67
N ILE A 28 10.68 -11.00 -11.76
CA ILE A 28 9.30 -11.50 -11.83
C ILE A 28 8.43 -10.70 -10.87
N THR A 29 7.29 -10.21 -11.36
CA THR A 29 6.40 -9.34 -10.58
C THR A 29 4.94 -9.71 -10.70
N GLY A 30 4.18 -9.48 -9.60
CA GLY A 30 2.73 -9.65 -9.58
C GLY A 30 1.95 -8.52 -10.27
N ASP A 31 2.59 -7.42 -10.64
CA ASP A 31 1.99 -6.30 -11.36
C ASP A 31 2.29 -6.37 -12.86
N ALA A 32 1.47 -5.73 -13.70
CA ALA A 32 1.86 -5.35 -15.04
C ALA A 32 3.09 -4.42 -14.99
N TYR A 33 3.95 -4.46 -16.01
CA TYR A 33 5.14 -3.63 -16.04
C TYR A 33 4.78 -2.16 -16.32
N VAL A 34 5.00 -1.34 -15.31
CA VAL A 34 4.92 0.12 -15.37
C VAL A 34 6.30 0.67 -15.02
N ASP A 35 6.95 1.31 -16.00
CA ASP A 35 8.29 1.86 -15.83
C ASP A 35 8.24 3.27 -15.23
N HIS A 36 7.99 3.33 -13.92
CA HIS A 36 7.81 4.58 -13.19
C HIS A 36 8.47 4.52 -11.80
N PRO A 37 9.10 5.61 -11.30
CA PRO A 37 9.80 5.64 -10.01
C PRO A 37 8.90 5.45 -8.76
N SER A 38 7.60 5.27 -8.94
CA SER A 38 6.66 4.85 -7.89
C SER A 38 6.43 3.34 -7.84
N PHE A 39 7.05 2.57 -8.73
CA PHE A 39 6.93 1.11 -8.79
C PHE A 39 8.25 0.45 -8.42
N GLY A 40 8.21 -0.42 -7.39
CA GLY A 40 9.41 -1.09 -6.89
C GLY A 40 10.11 -1.93 -7.96
N THR A 41 9.35 -2.59 -8.85
CA THR A 41 9.88 -3.33 -9.99
C THR A 41 10.73 -2.44 -10.90
N ALA A 42 10.22 -1.28 -11.29
CA ALA A 42 10.94 -0.34 -12.13
C ALA A 42 12.21 0.21 -11.43
N ILE A 43 12.11 0.55 -10.14
CA ILE A 43 13.25 1.06 -9.38
C ILE A 43 14.38 0.02 -9.36
N ILE A 44 14.09 -1.21 -8.94
CA ILE A 44 15.11 -2.26 -8.80
C ILE A 44 15.71 -2.64 -10.15
N SER A 45 14.91 -2.77 -11.19
CA SER A 45 15.41 -3.10 -12.52
C SER A 45 16.25 -1.98 -13.14
N ARG A 46 15.87 -0.71 -12.95
CA ARG A 46 16.66 0.43 -13.44
C ARG A 46 17.96 0.63 -12.64
N VAL A 47 17.96 0.34 -11.33
CA VAL A 47 19.21 0.32 -10.53
C VAL A 47 20.17 -0.74 -11.03
N LEU A 48 19.71 -1.93 -11.40
CA LEU A 48 20.55 -2.97 -11.96
C LEU A 48 21.05 -2.59 -13.37
N GLU A 49 20.21 -2.00 -14.20
CA GLU A 49 20.60 -1.50 -15.52
C GLU A 49 21.68 -0.41 -15.42
N ASP A 50 21.53 0.53 -14.48
CA ASP A 50 22.51 1.59 -14.21
C ASP A 50 23.88 1.05 -13.77
N LEU A 51 23.91 -0.12 -13.15
CA LEU A 51 25.13 -0.85 -12.83
C LEU A 51 25.72 -1.65 -14.00
N GLY A 52 25.11 -1.57 -15.19
CA GLY A 52 25.57 -2.23 -16.40
C GLY A 52 25.02 -3.65 -16.59
N PHE A 53 24.09 -4.12 -15.77
CA PHE A 53 23.47 -5.43 -15.96
C PHE A 53 22.34 -5.40 -16.99
N ARG A 54 22.21 -6.47 -17.77
CA ARG A 54 21.08 -6.71 -18.66
C ARG A 54 19.93 -7.31 -17.85
N VAL A 55 18.82 -6.60 -17.77
CA VAL A 55 17.66 -6.99 -16.97
C VAL A 55 16.45 -7.24 -17.84
N ALA A 56 15.80 -8.38 -17.67
CA ALA A 56 14.51 -8.68 -18.29
C ALA A 56 13.41 -8.72 -17.22
N ILE A 57 12.18 -8.38 -17.60
CA ILE A 57 11.03 -8.36 -16.69
C ILE A 57 10.00 -9.37 -17.16
N LEU A 58 9.55 -10.23 -16.24
CA LEU A 58 8.46 -11.17 -16.46
C LEU A 58 7.27 -10.71 -15.58
N ALA A 59 6.36 -9.97 -16.19
CA ALA A 59 5.23 -9.36 -15.51
C ALA A 59 4.00 -10.27 -15.57
N GLN A 60 3.43 -10.62 -14.41
CA GLN A 60 2.22 -11.43 -14.29
C GLN A 60 2.25 -12.73 -15.14
N PRO A 61 3.30 -13.58 -15.02
CA PRO A 61 3.33 -14.86 -15.73
C PRO A 61 2.12 -15.72 -15.37
N ASP A 62 1.68 -16.57 -16.29
CA ASP A 62 0.64 -17.56 -15.97
C ASP A 62 1.18 -18.56 -14.95
N TRP A 63 0.87 -18.30 -13.68
CA TRP A 63 1.35 -19.07 -12.54
C TRP A 63 0.84 -20.53 -12.50
N LYS A 64 -0.09 -20.89 -13.37
CA LYS A 64 -0.58 -22.27 -13.52
C LYS A 64 0.32 -23.09 -14.44
N ASN A 65 1.13 -22.42 -15.26
CA ASN A 65 2.00 -23.05 -16.24
C ASN A 65 3.46 -22.67 -15.99
N VAL A 66 4.34 -23.69 -15.82
CA VAL A 66 5.79 -23.47 -15.62
C VAL A 66 6.46 -22.91 -16.88
N ASP A 67 5.96 -23.21 -18.07
CA ASP A 67 6.55 -22.76 -19.33
C ASP A 67 6.52 -21.24 -19.45
N SER A 68 5.53 -20.57 -18.84
CA SER A 68 5.49 -19.12 -18.81
C SER A 68 6.67 -18.49 -18.03
N PHE A 69 7.26 -19.23 -17.08
CA PHE A 69 8.43 -18.79 -16.33
C PHE A 69 9.73 -18.97 -17.11
N THR A 70 9.77 -19.90 -18.07
CA THR A 70 10.92 -20.15 -18.93
C THR A 70 10.87 -19.39 -20.25
N ALA A 71 9.80 -18.62 -20.48
CA ALA A 71 9.53 -17.93 -21.75
C ALA A 71 10.69 -17.07 -22.26
N LEU A 72 11.44 -16.41 -21.38
CA LEU A 72 12.59 -15.55 -21.71
C LEU A 72 13.94 -16.28 -21.69
N GLY A 73 13.97 -17.56 -21.28
CA GLY A 73 15.21 -18.32 -21.06
C GLY A 73 15.76 -18.11 -19.63
N LYS A 74 16.87 -18.80 -19.32
CA LYS A 74 17.50 -18.76 -17.98
C LYS A 74 18.40 -17.54 -17.85
N PRO A 75 18.29 -16.73 -16.78
CA PRO A 75 19.19 -15.61 -16.52
C PRO A 75 20.59 -16.10 -16.14
N ARG A 76 21.60 -15.26 -16.38
CA ARG A 76 23.00 -15.59 -16.09
C ARG A 76 23.30 -15.63 -14.59
N TYR A 77 22.82 -14.64 -13.82
CA TYR A 77 23.18 -14.48 -12.42
C TYR A 77 22.06 -14.83 -11.44
N GLY A 78 20.80 -14.53 -11.76
CA GLY A 78 19.72 -14.86 -10.84
C GLY A 78 18.35 -14.31 -11.17
N VAL A 79 17.39 -14.72 -10.36
CA VAL A 79 15.98 -14.31 -10.44
C VAL A 79 15.59 -13.52 -9.23
N LEU A 80 14.97 -12.36 -9.44
CA LEU A 80 14.38 -11.53 -8.41
C LEU A 80 12.85 -11.64 -8.49
N VAL A 81 12.20 -11.85 -7.35
CA VAL A 81 10.74 -12.06 -7.31
C VAL A 81 10.09 -11.10 -6.31
N ASN A 82 8.99 -10.46 -6.73
CA ASN A 82 8.13 -9.69 -5.85
C ASN A 82 6.64 -9.90 -6.13
N GLY A 83 5.80 -9.67 -5.12
CA GLY A 83 4.34 -9.81 -5.23
C GLY A 83 3.65 -8.64 -5.94
N GLY A 84 4.40 -7.60 -6.34
CA GLY A 84 3.90 -6.35 -6.89
C GLY A 84 4.06 -5.16 -5.93
N ASN A 85 3.50 -4.03 -6.30
CA ASN A 85 3.57 -2.76 -5.54
C ASN A 85 2.79 -2.79 -4.23
N ILE A 86 1.79 -3.64 -4.16
CA ILE A 86 1.04 -3.95 -2.94
C ILE A 86 1.06 -5.44 -2.65
N ASP A 87 0.78 -5.79 -1.40
CA ASP A 87 0.61 -7.18 -0.98
C ASP A 87 -0.48 -7.89 -1.81
N SER A 88 -0.20 -9.09 -2.32
CA SER A 88 -1.12 -9.82 -3.20
C SER A 88 -2.46 -10.14 -2.51
N MET A 89 -2.44 -10.44 -1.21
CA MET A 89 -3.66 -10.69 -0.45
C MET A 89 -4.49 -9.42 -0.25
N VAL A 90 -3.84 -8.25 -0.08
CA VAL A 90 -4.52 -6.93 -0.03
C VAL A 90 -5.06 -6.54 -1.40
N ALA A 91 -4.36 -6.89 -2.48
CA ALA A 91 -4.87 -6.67 -3.85
C ALA A 91 -6.15 -7.47 -4.11
N HIS A 92 -6.24 -8.69 -3.59
CA HIS A 92 -7.35 -9.60 -3.88
C HIS A 92 -8.53 -9.48 -2.93
N TYR A 93 -8.30 -9.08 -1.66
CA TYR A 93 -9.34 -9.16 -0.64
C TYR A 93 -9.48 -7.86 0.16
N THR A 94 -10.70 -7.62 0.63
CA THR A 94 -10.99 -6.57 1.62
C THR A 94 -10.65 -7.06 3.04
N ALA A 95 -10.63 -6.16 4.03
CA ALA A 95 -10.47 -6.53 5.43
C ALA A 95 -11.56 -7.49 5.94
N ALA A 96 -12.74 -7.50 5.33
CA ALA A 96 -13.83 -8.45 5.59
C ALA A 96 -13.68 -9.77 4.82
N ARG A 97 -12.49 -10.07 4.27
CA ARG A 97 -12.16 -11.27 3.47
C ARG A 97 -13.03 -11.45 2.21
N LYS A 98 -13.67 -10.39 1.71
CA LYS A 98 -14.43 -10.43 0.46
C LYS A 98 -13.48 -10.20 -0.71
N ARG A 99 -13.59 -11.05 -1.75
CA ARG A 99 -12.76 -10.91 -2.95
C ARG A 99 -13.07 -9.62 -3.69
N ARG A 100 -12.03 -8.95 -4.19
CA ARG A 100 -12.16 -7.78 -5.07
C ARG A 100 -12.43 -8.24 -6.50
N HIS A 101 -13.13 -7.42 -7.25
CA HIS A 101 -13.51 -7.73 -8.63
C HIS A 101 -12.60 -7.06 -9.66
N ASP A 102 -11.74 -6.14 -9.22
CA ASP A 102 -10.79 -5.40 -10.04
C ASP A 102 -9.42 -5.32 -9.40
N ASP A 103 -8.40 -5.17 -10.23
CA ASP A 103 -7.01 -4.94 -9.83
C ASP A 103 -6.42 -3.81 -10.67
N ALA A 104 -6.21 -2.65 -10.08
CA ALA A 104 -5.67 -1.46 -10.76
C ALA A 104 -4.24 -1.66 -11.30
N TYR A 105 -3.50 -2.63 -10.78
CA TYR A 105 -2.14 -2.95 -11.22
C TYR A 105 -2.09 -3.99 -12.34
N SER A 106 -3.25 -4.40 -12.84
CA SER A 106 -3.37 -5.35 -13.94
C SER A 106 -3.96 -4.69 -15.18
N PRO A 107 -3.65 -5.18 -16.40
CA PRO A 107 -4.19 -4.64 -17.64
C PRO A 107 -5.72 -4.65 -17.62
N GLY A 108 -6.34 -3.53 -18.02
CA GLY A 108 -7.79 -3.37 -18.07
C GLY A 108 -8.50 -3.59 -16.73
N ARG A 109 -7.82 -3.46 -15.59
CA ARG A 109 -8.32 -3.77 -14.23
C ARG A 109 -8.66 -5.23 -13.99
N LYS A 110 -8.15 -6.16 -14.81
CA LYS A 110 -8.52 -7.57 -14.75
C LYS A 110 -7.99 -8.23 -13.47
N ALA A 111 -8.88 -8.61 -12.56
CA ALA A 111 -8.52 -9.35 -11.35
C ALA A 111 -8.12 -10.80 -11.65
N GLY A 112 -7.22 -11.37 -10.82
CA GLY A 112 -6.84 -12.79 -10.86
C GLY A 112 -5.68 -13.13 -11.80
N LEU A 113 -4.98 -12.14 -12.36
CA LEU A 113 -3.75 -12.37 -13.12
C LEU A 113 -2.58 -12.73 -12.21
N ARG A 114 -2.51 -12.18 -11.00
CA ARG A 114 -1.55 -12.62 -9.98
C ARG A 114 -2.17 -13.71 -9.09
N PRO A 115 -1.39 -14.64 -8.51
CA PRO A 115 -1.89 -15.60 -7.53
C PRO A 115 -2.02 -14.96 -6.14
N ASP A 116 -2.77 -15.61 -5.26
CA ASP A 116 -2.69 -15.36 -3.82
C ASP A 116 -1.28 -15.70 -3.32
N ARG A 117 -0.70 -14.88 -2.43
CA ARG A 117 0.69 -15.02 -1.96
C ARG A 117 1.69 -15.12 -3.12
N ALA A 118 1.62 -14.18 -4.04
CA ALA A 118 2.32 -14.19 -5.32
C ALA A 118 3.82 -14.48 -5.17
N THR A 119 4.49 -13.90 -4.19
CA THR A 119 5.93 -14.14 -3.96
C THR A 119 6.24 -15.61 -3.68
N ILE A 120 5.39 -16.32 -2.93
CA ILE A 120 5.56 -17.74 -2.64
C ILE A 120 5.35 -18.57 -3.90
N VAL A 121 4.24 -18.32 -4.61
CA VAL A 121 3.90 -19.07 -5.81
C VAL A 121 4.95 -18.91 -6.90
N TYR A 122 5.39 -17.69 -7.15
CA TYR A 122 6.41 -17.40 -8.14
C TYR A 122 7.78 -17.99 -7.76
N GLY A 123 8.17 -17.91 -6.49
CA GLY A 123 9.41 -18.55 -6.01
C GLY A 123 9.41 -20.05 -6.26
N ASN A 124 8.32 -20.74 -5.91
CA ASN A 124 8.18 -22.18 -6.15
C ASN A 124 8.17 -22.52 -7.64
N LYS A 125 7.55 -21.68 -8.49
CA LYS A 125 7.59 -21.87 -9.95
C LYS A 125 8.99 -21.67 -10.54
N VAL A 126 9.77 -20.74 -10.00
CA VAL A 126 11.18 -20.59 -10.40
C VAL A 126 12.00 -21.83 -10.04
N ARG A 127 11.76 -22.41 -8.86
CA ARG A 127 12.42 -23.69 -8.46
C ARG A 127 11.99 -24.85 -9.36
N GLU A 128 10.72 -24.93 -9.72
CA GLU A 128 10.20 -25.92 -10.68
C GLU A 128 10.85 -25.76 -12.06
N ALA A 129 11.03 -24.51 -12.54
CA ALA A 129 11.57 -24.22 -13.85
C ALA A 129 13.10 -24.44 -13.95
N TRP A 130 13.87 -24.04 -12.94
CA TRP A 130 15.32 -23.93 -13.06
C TRP A 130 16.14 -24.46 -11.87
N GLY A 131 15.51 -25.14 -10.90
CA GLY A 131 16.22 -25.76 -9.76
C GLY A 131 17.03 -24.74 -8.96
N ASP A 132 18.35 -24.87 -9.01
CA ASP A 132 19.31 -24.13 -8.15
C ASP A 132 19.70 -22.73 -8.68
N VAL A 133 18.91 -22.11 -9.57
CA VAL A 133 19.17 -20.71 -9.94
C VAL A 133 19.15 -19.83 -8.68
N PRO A 134 20.10 -18.86 -8.52
CA PRO A 134 20.00 -17.92 -7.41
C PRO A 134 18.64 -17.21 -7.40
N LEU A 135 17.90 -17.38 -6.30
CA LEU A 135 16.54 -16.85 -6.13
C LEU A 135 16.48 -15.86 -4.97
N ILE A 136 16.23 -14.61 -5.31
CA ILE A 136 16.11 -13.50 -4.36
C ILE A 136 14.67 -13.02 -4.34
N ILE A 137 14.04 -12.96 -3.19
CA ILE A 137 12.70 -12.40 -3.04
C ILE A 137 12.76 -11.03 -2.37
N GLY A 138 11.80 -10.16 -2.68
CA GLY A 138 11.77 -8.81 -2.12
C GLY A 138 10.41 -8.13 -2.24
N GLY A 139 10.40 -6.81 -2.08
CA GLY A 139 9.20 -5.99 -2.11
C GLY A 139 8.40 -6.03 -0.81
N LEU A 140 7.23 -5.40 -0.82
CA LEU A 140 6.39 -5.23 0.37
C LEU A 140 5.96 -6.58 0.97
N GLU A 141 5.46 -7.48 0.15
CA GLU A 141 4.94 -8.79 0.59
C GLU A 141 5.99 -9.62 1.31
N ALA A 142 7.21 -9.70 0.76
CA ALA A 142 8.33 -10.42 1.36
C ALA A 142 8.84 -9.72 2.64
N SER A 143 9.03 -8.40 2.60
CA SER A 143 9.48 -7.61 3.76
C SER A 143 8.64 -7.84 5.00
N LEU A 144 7.31 -7.85 4.84
CA LEU A 144 6.37 -7.97 5.95
C LEU A 144 6.28 -9.38 6.52
N ARG A 145 6.70 -10.39 5.76
CA ARG A 145 6.62 -11.82 6.11
C ARG A 145 7.98 -12.47 6.32
N ARG A 146 9.02 -11.67 6.54
CA ARG A 146 10.40 -12.19 6.69
C ARG A 146 10.62 -13.05 7.92
N PHE A 147 9.86 -12.83 9.00
CA PHE A 147 9.84 -13.66 10.21
C PHE A 147 8.63 -14.60 10.25
N ALA A 148 8.53 -15.41 11.28
CA ALA A 148 7.28 -16.09 11.61
C ALA A 148 6.19 -15.04 11.86
N HIS A 149 5.09 -15.12 11.15
CA HIS A 149 4.09 -14.06 11.12
C HIS A 149 2.67 -14.60 11.20
N TYR A 150 1.76 -13.84 11.83
CA TYR A 150 0.34 -14.14 11.80
C TYR A 150 -0.24 -13.88 10.41
N ASP A 151 -0.80 -14.93 9.80
CA ASP A 151 -1.57 -14.87 8.56
C ASP A 151 -3.05 -14.69 8.87
N TYR A 152 -3.58 -13.52 8.52
CA TYR A 152 -4.98 -13.17 8.77
C TYR A 152 -5.98 -14.06 8.03
N TRP A 153 -5.60 -14.61 6.86
CA TRP A 153 -6.47 -15.39 5.99
C TRP A 153 -6.68 -16.82 6.52
N GLU A 154 -5.60 -17.41 7.02
CA GLU A 154 -5.60 -18.77 7.59
C GLU A 154 -5.82 -18.76 9.12
N ASP A 155 -5.83 -17.58 9.75
CA ASP A 155 -5.95 -17.39 11.21
C ASP A 155 -4.91 -18.20 12.01
N LYS A 156 -3.68 -18.27 11.49
CA LYS A 156 -2.56 -19.01 12.12
C LYS A 156 -1.22 -18.28 11.91
N VAL A 157 -0.22 -18.66 12.69
CA VAL A 157 1.16 -18.26 12.46
C VAL A 157 1.75 -19.10 11.33
N ARG A 158 2.33 -18.44 10.34
CA ARG A 158 3.13 -19.06 9.27
C ARG A 158 4.60 -18.84 9.54
N ARG A 159 5.44 -19.74 9.02
CA ARG A 159 6.89 -19.57 9.03
C ARG A 159 7.33 -18.44 8.10
N SER A 160 8.61 -18.07 8.15
CA SER A 160 9.16 -17.07 7.24
C SER A 160 8.84 -17.37 5.78
N ILE A 161 8.49 -16.33 5.01
CA ILE A 161 8.22 -16.44 3.57
C ILE A 161 9.45 -16.93 2.79
N LEU A 162 10.65 -16.72 3.32
CA LEU A 162 11.90 -17.20 2.73
C LEU A 162 11.91 -18.72 2.58
N LEU A 163 11.37 -19.44 3.59
CA LEU A 163 11.21 -20.90 3.54
C LEU A 163 10.07 -21.32 2.59
N ASP A 164 8.93 -20.61 2.65
CA ASP A 164 7.76 -20.97 1.84
C ASP A 164 7.98 -20.74 0.34
N ALA A 165 8.75 -19.72 -0.02
CA ALA A 165 9.15 -19.41 -1.40
C ALA A 165 10.37 -20.20 -1.87
N GLN A 166 11.01 -21.00 -1.01
CA GLN A 166 12.26 -21.72 -1.28
C GLN A 166 13.37 -20.80 -1.82
N ALA A 167 13.42 -19.56 -1.38
CA ALA A 167 14.40 -18.58 -1.84
C ALA A 167 15.71 -18.66 -1.08
N ASP A 168 16.80 -18.21 -1.71
CA ASP A 168 18.13 -18.16 -1.09
C ASP A 168 18.28 -16.92 -0.22
N LEU A 169 17.82 -15.77 -0.72
CA LEU A 169 17.89 -14.48 -0.05
C LEU A 169 16.55 -13.75 -0.07
N LEU A 170 16.29 -12.96 0.96
CA LEU A 170 15.19 -12.01 1.01
C LEU A 170 15.74 -10.61 1.24
N ILE A 171 15.41 -9.67 0.36
CA ILE A 171 15.68 -8.24 0.55
C ILE A 171 14.47 -7.59 1.20
N TYR A 172 14.64 -6.94 2.34
CA TYR A 172 13.57 -6.20 3.01
C TYR A 172 13.85 -4.71 3.09
N GLY A 173 12.79 -3.92 3.21
CA GLY A 173 12.90 -2.47 3.22
C GLY A 173 13.12 -1.88 1.83
N MET A 174 13.85 -0.78 1.76
CA MET A 174 14.26 -0.13 0.52
C MET A 174 15.50 -0.84 -0.02
N GLY A 175 15.33 -1.58 -1.12
CA GLY A 175 16.25 -2.61 -1.57
C GLY A 175 17.39 -2.17 -2.48
N GLU A 176 17.52 -0.87 -2.84
CA GLU A 176 18.42 -0.40 -3.89
C GLU A 176 19.89 -0.73 -3.59
N ARG A 177 20.36 -0.51 -2.34
CA ARG A 177 21.75 -0.88 -1.96
C ARG A 177 21.93 -2.38 -1.90
N ALA A 178 20.99 -3.08 -1.26
CA ALA A 178 21.11 -4.53 -1.08
C ALA A 178 21.13 -5.27 -2.43
N VAL A 179 20.28 -4.86 -3.39
CA VAL A 179 20.29 -5.48 -4.73
C VAL A 179 21.58 -5.20 -5.48
N ALA A 180 22.14 -3.98 -5.34
CA ALA A 180 23.42 -3.62 -5.96
C ALA A 180 24.57 -4.46 -5.41
N ASP A 181 24.64 -4.63 -4.09
CA ASP A 181 25.70 -5.42 -3.44
C ASP A 181 25.60 -6.92 -3.80
N ILE A 182 24.37 -7.47 -3.77
CA ILE A 182 24.11 -8.86 -4.18
C ILE A 182 24.47 -9.07 -5.66
N ALA A 183 24.06 -8.18 -6.54
CA ALA A 183 24.31 -8.31 -7.97
C ALA A 183 25.82 -8.29 -8.28
N LYS A 184 26.58 -7.42 -7.63
CA LYS A 184 28.04 -7.36 -7.75
C LYS A 184 28.71 -8.62 -7.23
N ALA A 185 28.25 -9.16 -6.10
CA ALA A 185 28.78 -10.39 -5.53
C ALA A 185 28.54 -11.60 -6.46
N LEU A 186 27.31 -11.74 -6.98
CA LEU A 186 26.97 -12.80 -7.94
C LEU A 186 27.78 -12.68 -9.24
N ALA A 187 27.96 -11.47 -9.77
CA ALA A 187 28.79 -11.22 -10.96
C ALA A 187 30.27 -11.51 -10.73
N ALA A 188 30.77 -11.33 -9.50
CA ALA A 188 32.10 -11.73 -9.10
C ALA A 188 32.29 -13.25 -8.89
N GLY A 189 31.19 -14.04 -9.04
CA GLY A 189 31.19 -15.49 -8.88
C GLY A 189 30.94 -15.98 -7.44
N THR A 190 30.59 -15.11 -6.51
CA THR A 190 30.26 -15.52 -5.15
C THR A 190 28.97 -16.35 -5.16
N PRO A 191 28.96 -17.58 -4.61
CA PRO A 191 27.76 -18.38 -4.48
C PRO A 191 26.68 -17.64 -3.65
N VAL A 192 25.43 -17.67 -4.08
CA VAL A 192 24.34 -16.93 -3.40
C VAL A 192 24.21 -17.27 -1.92
N ARG A 193 24.54 -18.51 -1.52
CA ARG A 193 24.49 -18.96 -0.12
C ARG A 193 25.60 -18.41 0.75
N GLU A 194 26.64 -17.83 0.15
CA GLU A 194 27.77 -17.20 0.84
C GLU A 194 27.58 -15.68 0.99
N ILE A 195 26.55 -15.11 0.34
CA ILE A 195 26.20 -13.70 0.46
C ILE A 195 25.38 -13.50 1.74
N THR A 196 26.05 -13.42 2.89
CA THR A 196 25.41 -13.44 4.22
C THR A 196 25.60 -12.15 5.01
N ASP A 197 26.40 -11.19 4.50
CA ASP A 197 26.80 -9.96 5.19
C ASP A 197 26.10 -8.69 4.67
N VAL A 198 25.20 -8.78 3.69
CA VAL A 198 24.51 -7.62 3.13
C VAL A 198 23.41 -7.14 4.09
N LYS A 199 23.48 -5.87 4.51
CA LYS A 199 22.43 -5.26 5.34
C LYS A 199 21.09 -5.15 4.60
N GLY A 200 19.98 -5.30 5.33
CA GLY A 200 18.64 -5.29 4.73
C GLY A 200 18.25 -6.61 4.06
N THR A 201 18.97 -7.70 4.41
CA THR A 201 18.66 -9.04 3.89
C THR A 201 18.31 -10.03 4.99
N CYS A 202 17.65 -11.12 4.58
CA CYS A 202 17.49 -12.33 5.40
C CYS A 202 17.98 -13.54 4.61
N PHE A 203 18.57 -14.50 5.31
CA PHE A 203 19.00 -15.79 4.77
C PHE A 203 18.80 -16.92 5.78
N LEU A 204 18.96 -18.16 5.33
CA LEU A 204 18.83 -19.36 6.15
C LEU A 204 20.20 -19.99 6.36
N ALA A 205 20.55 -20.31 7.61
CA ALA A 205 21.77 -21.01 7.97
C ALA A 205 21.47 -22.24 8.84
N LYS A 206 22.38 -23.20 8.85
CA LYS A 206 22.35 -24.33 9.79
C LYS A 206 22.93 -23.96 11.17
N ASP A 207 23.79 -22.94 11.20
CA ASP A 207 24.45 -22.46 12.40
C ASP A 207 24.19 -20.95 12.57
N PRO A 208 23.74 -20.47 13.73
CA PRO A 208 23.59 -19.05 13.99
C PRO A 208 24.92 -18.28 13.95
N ALA A 209 26.07 -18.94 14.07
CA ALA A 209 27.39 -18.34 13.92
C ALA A 209 27.66 -17.78 12.50
N ALA A 210 26.84 -18.13 11.50
CA ALA A 210 26.87 -17.51 10.19
C ALA A 210 26.43 -16.02 10.18
N CYS A 211 25.96 -15.49 11.31
CA CYS A 211 25.61 -14.08 11.46
C CYS A 211 26.85 -13.22 11.69
N HIS A 212 27.11 -12.26 10.79
CA HIS A 212 28.28 -11.36 10.86
C HIS A 212 28.05 -10.12 11.75
N TYR A 213 26.85 -9.91 12.26
CA TYR A 213 26.49 -8.72 13.04
C TYR A 213 26.21 -9.05 14.51
N PRO A 214 26.36 -8.08 15.42
CA PRO A 214 25.78 -8.23 16.76
C PRO A 214 24.34 -8.69 16.65
N SER A 215 23.99 -9.78 17.32
CA SER A 215 22.69 -10.44 17.12
C SER A 215 21.97 -10.70 18.43
N LEU A 216 20.71 -11.04 18.30
CA LEU A 216 19.86 -11.59 19.36
C LEU A 216 18.95 -12.67 18.77
N THR A 217 18.64 -13.67 19.58
CA THR A 217 17.73 -14.75 19.20
C THR A 217 16.38 -14.52 19.83
N VAL A 218 15.33 -14.59 19.01
CA VAL A 218 13.94 -14.57 19.45
C VAL A 218 13.37 -16.00 19.54
N ALA A 219 12.17 -16.14 20.10
CA ALA A 219 11.47 -17.42 20.19
C ALA A 219 11.34 -18.08 18.81
N SER A 220 11.53 -19.40 18.76
CA SER A 220 11.43 -20.16 17.51
C SER A 220 10.03 -20.09 16.87
N TYR A 221 9.94 -20.44 15.60
CA TYR A 221 8.67 -20.57 14.90
C TYR A 221 7.67 -21.44 15.66
N GLU A 222 8.13 -22.60 16.15
CA GLU A 222 7.29 -23.53 16.92
C GLU A 222 6.82 -22.91 18.23
N ALA A 223 7.69 -22.20 18.95
CA ALA A 223 7.35 -21.53 20.19
C ALA A 223 6.34 -20.40 20.00
N VAL A 224 6.49 -19.58 18.96
CA VAL A 224 5.53 -18.49 18.68
C VAL A 224 4.19 -19.02 18.15
N CYS A 225 4.15 -20.21 17.56
CA CYS A 225 2.90 -20.89 17.22
C CYS A 225 2.14 -21.35 18.48
N GLN A 226 2.85 -21.78 19.52
CA GLN A 226 2.25 -22.36 20.74
C GLN A 226 1.95 -21.31 21.81
N SER A 227 2.71 -20.21 21.86
CA SER A 227 2.61 -19.19 22.90
C SER A 227 2.32 -17.80 22.34
N LYS A 228 1.14 -17.25 22.69
CA LYS A 228 0.76 -15.86 22.37
C LYS A 228 1.75 -14.84 22.96
N LYS A 229 2.25 -15.12 24.17
CA LYS A 229 3.25 -14.27 24.83
C LYS A 229 4.58 -14.28 24.07
N ALA A 230 5.08 -15.47 23.71
CA ALA A 230 6.30 -15.58 22.93
C ALA A 230 6.20 -14.87 21.55
N TYR A 231 5.02 -14.93 20.91
CA TYR A 231 4.77 -14.18 19.69
C TYR A 231 4.82 -12.66 19.93
N ALA A 232 4.17 -12.15 20.98
CA ALA A 232 4.16 -10.72 21.29
C ALA A 232 5.58 -10.19 21.59
N GLU A 233 6.38 -10.95 22.34
CA GLU A 233 7.76 -10.62 22.66
C GLU A 233 8.65 -10.62 21.41
N ALA A 234 8.56 -11.63 20.55
CA ALA A 234 9.29 -11.69 19.28
C ALA A 234 8.90 -10.52 18.36
N ASN A 235 7.62 -10.25 18.18
CA ASN A 235 7.12 -9.15 17.34
C ASN A 235 7.62 -7.78 17.83
N LEU A 236 7.72 -7.55 19.13
CA LEU A 236 8.28 -6.32 19.68
C LEU A 236 9.77 -6.18 19.37
N VAL A 237 10.54 -7.26 19.50
CA VAL A 237 11.97 -7.26 19.20
C VAL A 237 12.20 -6.99 17.72
N GLU A 238 11.47 -7.66 16.82
CA GLU A 238 11.54 -7.46 15.37
C GLU A 238 11.25 -6.01 14.97
N TYR A 239 10.28 -5.39 15.64
CA TYR A 239 9.93 -3.98 15.42
C TYR A 239 11.00 -3.03 15.97
N ASP A 240 11.54 -3.28 17.15
CA ASP A 240 12.51 -2.39 17.81
C ASP A 240 13.91 -2.49 17.21
N GLU A 241 14.30 -3.65 16.68
CA GLU A 241 15.59 -3.82 15.98
C GLU A 241 15.54 -3.36 14.52
N HIS A 242 14.37 -2.93 14.02
CA HIS A 242 14.25 -2.27 12.71
C HIS A 242 14.79 -0.81 12.75
N ASP A 243 16.07 -0.69 13.12
CA ASP A 243 16.83 0.56 13.30
C ASP A 243 18.15 0.47 12.52
N PRO A 244 18.37 1.30 11.49
CA PRO A 244 19.56 1.20 10.65
C PRO A 244 20.86 1.62 11.34
N ILE A 245 20.79 2.31 12.49
CA ILE A 245 21.97 2.81 13.22
C ILE A 245 22.43 1.82 14.30
N ARG A 246 21.50 1.33 15.13
CA ARG A 246 21.83 0.49 16.28
C ARG A 246 21.08 -0.84 16.29
N GLY A 247 20.31 -1.13 15.25
CA GLY A 247 19.63 -2.41 15.13
C GLY A 247 20.64 -3.55 15.05
N ARG A 248 20.33 -4.63 15.77
CA ARG A 248 21.08 -5.88 15.72
C ARG A 248 20.44 -6.83 14.72
N ALA A 249 21.20 -7.82 14.29
CA ALA A 249 20.60 -8.93 13.57
C ALA A 249 19.63 -9.69 14.48
N VAL A 250 18.51 -10.15 13.90
CA VAL A 250 17.52 -10.95 14.62
C VAL A 250 17.55 -12.37 14.08
N ILE A 251 17.80 -13.34 14.97
CA ILE A 251 17.88 -14.75 14.65
C ILE A 251 16.60 -15.43 15.16
N GLN A 252 15.89 -16.13 14.27
CA GLN A 252 14.71 -16.90 14.63
C GLN A 252 14.88 -18.38 14.21
N PRO A 253 14.90 -19.33 15.15
CA PRO A 253 14.96 -20.75 14.81
C PRO A 253 13.68 -21.22 14.08
N HIS A 254 13.87 -22.07 13.06
CA HIS A 254 12.81 -22.69 12.25
C HIS A 254 13.18 -24.17 12.02
N GLY A 255 12.80 -25.05 12.94
CA GLY A 255 13.20 -26.45 12.91
C GLY A 255 14.72 -26.62 13.03
N ASP A 256 15.35 -27.22 12.01
CA ASP A 256 16.77 -27.48 11.90
C ASP A 256 17.60 -26.32 11.31
N ARG A 257 16.97 -25.19 11.03
CA ARG A 257 17.60 -24.02 10.43
C ARG A 257 17.31 -22.75 11.22
N TYR A 258 18.17 -21.77 11.03
CA TYR A 258 18.04 -20.44 11.60
C TYR A 258 17.76 -19.44 10.49
N LEU A 259 16.65 -18.72 10.62
CA LEU A 259 16.43 -17.49 9.86
C LEU A 259 17.29 -16.39 10.49
N ILE A 260 18.18 -15.80 9.73
CA ILE A 260 19.03 -14.67 10.14
C ILE A 260 18.58 -13.45 9.35
N ALA A 261 18.02 -12.45 10.04
CA ALA A 261 17.71 -11.16 9.48
C ALA A 261 18.82 -10.18 9.86
N ASN A 262 19.62 -9.78 8.90
CA ASN A 262 20.67 -8.78 9.08
C ASN A 262 20.08 -7.43 9.52
N PRO A 263 20.85 -6.52 10.15
CA PRO A 263 20.34 -5.17 10.45
C PRO A 263 19.81 -4.46 9.20
N PRO A 264 18.85 -3.53 9.34
CA PRO A 264 18.36 -2.75 8.20
C PRO A 264 19.50 -2.00 7.51
N ALA A 265 19.42 -1.87 6.18
CA ALA A 265 20.30 -0.98 5.44
C ALA A 265 20.09 0.47 5.87
N MET A 266 21.15 1.29 5.84
CA MET A 266 21.02 2.73 6.01
C MET A 266 20.13 3.30 4.90
N PRO A 267 19.23 4.25 5.20
CA PRO A 267 18.51 4.96 4.18
C PRO A 267 19.45 5.57 3.14
N LEU A 268 18.99 5.67 1.89
CA LEU A 268 19.77 6.36 0.86
C LEU A 268 20.05 7.81 1.30
N THR A 269 21.23 8.31 1.00
CA THR A 269 21.54 9.73 1.11
C THR A 269 20.71 10.54 0.13
N THR A 270 20.65 11.87 0.29
CA THR A 270 19.97 12.75 -0.68
C THR A 270 20.52 12.55 -2.10
N ALA A 271 21.83 12.46 -2.28
CA ALA A 271 22.46 12.27 -3.59
C ALA A 271 22.08 10.93 -4.24
N GLU A 272 22.10 9.84 -3.49
CA GLU A 272 21.67 8.52 -3.98
C GLU A 272 20.18 8.50 -4.29
N LEU A 273 19.35 9.14 -3.46
CA LEU A 273 17.90 9.20 -3.69
C LEU A 273 17.57 10.05 -4.93
N ASP A 274 18.32 11.13 -5.16
CA ASP A 274 18.25 11.95 -6.38
C ASP A 274 18.62 11.10 -7.60
N HIS A 275 19.75 10.40 -7.55
CA HIS A 275 20.21 9.53 -8.62
C HIS A 275 19.16 8.47 -8.98
N VAL A 276 18.65 7.73 -7.98
CA VAL A 276 17.60 6.72 -8.20
C VAL A 276 16.34 7.32 -8.82
N ALA A 277 15.94 8.52 -8.40
CA ALA A 277 14.75 9.18 -8.98
C ALA A 277 14.95 9.70 -10.39
N GLU A 278 16.19 9.91 -10.83
CA GLU A 278 16.58 10.45 -12.15
C GLU A 278 16.99 9.37 -13.16
N LEU A 279 16.95 8.08 -12.78
CA LEU A 279 17.15 6.98 -13.71
C LEU A 279 16.20 7.07 -14.91
N PRO A 280 16.51 6.45 -16.05
CA PRO A 280 15.84 6.72 -17.33
C PRO A 280 14.44 6.09 -17.43
N TYR A 281 13.59 6.31 -16.43
CA TYR A 281 12.20 5.81 -16.45
C TYR A 281 11.41 6.34 -17.65
N MET A 282 10.60 5.48 -18.25
CA MET A 282 9.64 5.84 -19.27
C MET A 282 8.45 6.63 -18.73
N ARG A 283 8.09 6.43 -17.47
CA ARG A 283 6.94 7.00 -16.74
C ARG A 283 5.59 6.62 -17.34
N GLU A 284 5.55 5.47 -17.99
CA GLU A 284 4.37 4.90 -18.62
C GLU A 284 4.33 3.38 -18.41
N PRO A 285 3.15 2.74 -18.54
CA PRO A 285 3.06 1.30 -18.70
C PRO A 285 3.72 0.88 -20.02
N HIS A 286 4.21 -0.36 -20.09
CA HIS A 286 4.71 -0.92 -21.33
C HIS A 286 3.58 -0.94 -22.39
N PRO A 287 3.84 -0.54 -23.65
CA PRO A 287 2.81 -0.40 -24.71
C PRO A 287 2.04 -1.67 -25.04
N VAL A 288 2.59 -2.84 -24.73
CA VAL A 288 1.88 -4.14 -24.91
C VAL A 288 0.50 -4.14 -24.23
N TYR A 289 0.31 -3.36 -23.19
CA TYR A 289 -0.97 -3.29 -22.45
C TYR A 289 -2.00 -2.35 -23.08
N ASP A 290 -1.68 -1.55 -24.07
CA ASP A 290 -2.61 -0.56 -24.65
C ASP A 290 -3.84 -1.24 -25.23
N SER A 291 -3.66 -2.34 -25.97
CA SER A 291 -4.76 -3.16 -26.53
C SER A 291 -5.60 -3.87 -25.47
N MET A 292 -5.09 -4.01 -24.24
CA MET A 292 -5.73 -4.67 -23.12
C MET A 292 -6.48 -3.68 -22.19
N GLY A 293 -6.52 -2.39 -22.55
CA GLY A 293 -7.15 -1.33 -21.75
C GLY A 293 -6.19 -0.59 -20.80
N GLY A 294 -4.88 -0.70 -21.03
CA GLY A 294 -3.84 -0.03 -20.26
C GLY A 294 -3.70 -0.54 -18.82
N VAL A 295 -2.87 0.11 -18.02
CA VAL A 295 -2.66 -0.20 -16.59
C VAL A 295 -3.14 0.99 -15.76
N PRO A 296 -4.32 0.93 -15.13
CA PRO A 296 -4.94 2.08 -14.46
C PRO A 296 -4.15 2.68 -13.30
N ALA A 297 -3.28 1.91 -12.65
CA ALA A 297 -2.45 2.40 -11.55
C ALA A 297 -1.56 3.60 -11.93
N ILE A 298 -1.23 3.77 -13.23
CA ILE A 298 -0.44 4.92 -13.70
C ILE A 298 -1.16 6.26 -13.49
N GLU A 299 -2.50 6.29 -13.52
CA GLU A 299 -3.28 7.51 -13.41
C GLU A 299 -3.05 8.26 -12.08
N GLU A 300 -2.77 7.51 -11.00
CA GLU A 300 -2.52 8.08 -9.68
C GLU A 300 -1.13 8.74 -9.58
N VAL A 301 -0.16 8.28 -10.38
CA VAL A 301 1.25 8.67 -10.21
C VAL A 301 1.85 9.40 -11.41
N ARG A 302 1.27 9.33 -12.62
CA ARG A 302 1.83 9.90 -13.85
C ARG A 302 2.33 11.34 -13.69
N PHE A 303 1.58 12.19 -13.00
CA PHE A 303 1.93 13.58 -12.70
C PHE A 303 2.09 13.82 -11.20
N SER A 304 2.66 12.86 -10.51
CA SER A 304 2.98 12.94 -9.10
C SER A 304 4.48 12.75 -8.88
N VAL A 305 5.02 13.40 -7.85
CA VAL A 305 6.44 13.35 -7.51
C VAL A 305 6.61 12.96 -6.06
N THR A 306 7.41 11.93 -5.83
CA THR A 306 7.81 11.52 -4.48
C THR A 306 9.09 12.26 -4.08
N HIS A 307 9.03 13.09 -3.05
CA HIS A 307 10.17 13.86 -2.60
C HIS A 307 10.86 13.32 -1.34
N ASN A 308 10.26 12.37 -0.64
CA ASN A 308 10.81 11.80 0.60
C ASN A 308 10.48 10.32 0.75
N ARG A 309 11.23 9.64 1.59
CA ARG A 309 11.01 8.26 2.05
C ARG A 309 11.10 8.18 3.57
N GLY A 310 10.53 7.11 4.15
CA GLY A 310 10.47 6.89 5.59
C GLY A 310 9.28 7.60 6.25
N CYS A 311 8.94 7.18 7.48
CA CYS A 311 7.83 7.78 8.24
C CYS A 311 8.03 7.61 9.75
N PHE A 312 8.39 8.68 10.47
CA PHE A 312 8.51 8.66 11.92
C PHE A 312 7.17 8.77 12.66
N GLY A 313 6.06 8.79 11.93
CA GLY A 313 4.71 8.75 12.51
C GLY A 313 4.44 7.50 13.34
N ALA A 314 5.12 6.40 13.03
CA ALA A 314 5.16 5.16 13.80
C ALA A 314 3.80 4.62 14.25
N CYS A 315 2.73 4.83 13.45
CA CYS A 315 1.41 4.25 13.73
C CYS A 315 1.53 2.73 13.81
N LYS A 316 1.07 2.12 14.91
CA LYS A 316 1.29 0.72 15.24
C LYS A 316 0.63 -0.27 14.26
N PHE A 317 -0.32 0.19 13.45
CA PHE A 317 -1.01 -0.60 12.42
C PHE A 317 -0.43 -0.44 11.00
N CYS A 318 0.51 0.50 10.80
CA CYS A 318 0.97 0.87 9.47
C CYS A 318 2.26 0.12 9.09
N SER A 319 2.25 -0.52 7.93
CA SER A 319 3.41 -1.24 7.39
C SER A 319 4.56 -0.32 6.96
N LEU A 320 4.32 0.95 6.70
CA LEU A 320 5.34 1.88 6.20
C LEU A 320 6.53 2.00 7.16
N ALA A 321 6.27 2.08 8.47
CA ALA A 321 7.35 2.15 9.47
C ALA A 321 8.20 0.87 9.51
N PHE A 322 7.62 -0.29 9.16
CA PHE A 322 8.28 -1.59 9.15
C PHE A 322 8.87 -1.97 7.79
N HIS A 323 8.47 -1.30 6.71
CA HIS A 323 9.03 -1.49 5.37
C HIS A 323 10.00 -0.37 4.97
N GLN A 324 9.58 0.91 4.98
CA GLN A 324 10.43 2.02 4.60
C GLN A 324 11.33 2.54 5.74
N GLY A 325 11.03 2.12 6.99
CA GLY A 325 11.73 2.62 8.17
C GLY A 325 11.16 3.93 8.71
N ARG A 326 11.71 4.35 9.86
CA ARG A 326 11.27 5.54 10.61
C ARG A 326 12.22 6.73 10.49
N MET A 327 13.28 6.62 9.68
CA MET A 327 14.19 7.73 9.36
C MET A 327 13.79 8.36 8.03
N ILE A 328 13.70 9.68 8.02
CA ILE A 328 13.35 10.42 6.81
C ILE A 328 14.60 10.71 5.99
N THR A 329 14.51 10.45 4.71
CA THR A 329 15.42 10.97 3.69
C THR A 329 14.62 11.69 2.61
N SER A 330 15.20 12.76 2.06
CA SER A 330 14.52 13.61 1.09
C SER A 330 15.42 13.92 -0.09
N ARG A 331 14.80 14.06 -1.24
CA ARG A 331 15.46 14.53 -2.47
C ARG A 331 15.83 16.01 -2.36
N SER A 332 16.86 16.43 -3.08
CA SER A 332 17.19 17.82 -3.23
C SER A 332 16.05 18.59 -3.93
N HIS A 333 16.01 19.89 -3.74
CA HIS A 333 15.08 20.75 -4.50
C HIS A 333 15.35 20.66 -5.99
N GLU A 334 16.60 20.64 -6.37
CA GLU A 334 17.07 20.60 -7.76
C GLU A 334 16.59 19.35 -8.48
N SER A 335 16.68 18.19 -7.85
CA SER A 335 16.18 16.92 -8.39
C SER A 335 14.67 16.97 -8.61
N VAL A 336 13.90 17.42 -7.61
CA VAL A 336 12.43 17.53 -7.73
C VAL A 336 12.04 18.57 -8.82
N ILE A 337 12.77 19.67 -8.91
CA ILE A 337 12.53 20.70 -9.94
C ILE A 337 12.80 20.14 -11.34
N ARG A 338 13.91 19.39 -11.54
CA ARG A 338 14.21 18.76 -12.83
C ARG A 338 13.08 17.82 -13.26
N GLU A 339 12.61 16.97 -12.32
CA GLU A 339 11.51 16.03 -12.57
C GLU A 339 10.23 16.76 -12.97
N VAL A 340 9.78 17.76 -12.17
CA VAL A 340 8.56 18.52 -12.45
C VAL A 340 8.68 19.27 -13.79
N THR A 341 9.86 19.83 -14.10
CA THR A 341 10.12 20.49 -15.38
C THR A 341 10.03 19.49 -16.55
N ALA A 342 10.53 18.27 -16.38
CA ALA A 342 10.38 17.23 -17.40
C ALA A 342 8.91 16.83 -17.61
N LEU A 343 8.11 16.74 -16.54
CA LEU A 343 6.67 16.43 -16.60
C LEU A 343 5.89 17.50 -17.39
N THR A 344 6.29 18.78 -17.37
CA THR A 344 5.61 19.83 -18.15
C THR A 344 5.71 19.62 -19.67
N LYS A 345 6.69 18.83 -20.13
CA LYS A 345 6.90 18.51 -21.56
C LYS A 345 6.09 17.30 -22.03
N HIS A 346 5.42 16.59 -21.11
CA HIS A 346 4.64 15.41 -21.44
C HIS A 346 3.37 15.80 -22.23
N PRO A 347 3.03 15.12 -23.35
CA PRO A 347 1.88 15.50 -24.21
C PRO A 347 0.54 15.56 -23.44
N GLY A 348 0.36 14.72 -22.43
CA GLY A 348 -0.85 14.67 -21.58
C GLY A 348 -0.89 15.70 -20.45
N PHE A 349 0.17 16.52 -20.28
CA PHE A 349 0.24 17.45 -19.16
C PHE A 349 -0.68 18.66 -19.36
N LYS A 350 -1.55 18.92 -18.38
CA LYS A 350 -2.55 20.00 -18.42
C LYS A 350 -2.24 21.17 -17.46
N GLY A 351 -1.03 21.19 -16.91
CA GLY A 351 -0.58 22.20 -15.95
C GLY A 351 -0.78 21.82 -14.48
N TYR A 352 -1.13 20.59 -14.18
CA TYR A 352 -1.43 20.14 -12.82
C TYR A 352 -0.44 19.06 -12.37
N ILE A 353 0.27 19.30 -11.28
CA ILE A 353 0.96 18.26 -10.52
C ILE A 353 -0.04 17.74 -9.48
N HIS A 354 -0.31 16.45 -9.55
CA HIS A 354 -1.37 15.82 -8.74
C HIS A 354 -0.94 15.61 -7.30
N ASP A 355 0.36 15.37 -7.06
CA ASP A 355 0.92 15.24 -5.72
C ASP A 355 2.43 15.59 -5.72
N VAL A 356 2.87 16.34 -4.75
CA VAL A 356 4.28 16.45 -4.36
C VAL A 356 4.37 15.91 -2.95
N GLY A 357 4.61 14.61 -2.83
CA GLY A 357 4.38 13.90 -1.59
C GLY A 357 5.36 12.77 -1.30
N GLY A 358 4.88 11.80 -0.54
CA GLY A 358 5.61 10.63 -0.11
C GLY A 358 4.79 9.82 0.89
N PRO A 359 5.40 8.98 1.73
CA PRO A 359 4.68 8.22 2.78
C PRO A 359 3.86 9.11 3.72
N THR A 360 4.34 10.32 3.94
CA THR A 360 3.66 11.44 4.61
C THR A 360 4.20 12.72 3.98
N ALA A 361 3.35 13.49 3.33
CA ALA A 361 3.79 14.59 2.47
C ALA A 361 4.61 15.66 3.20
N ASN A 362 4.25 16.01 4.43
CA ASN A 362 4.94 17.03 5.19
C ASN A 362 6.12 16.54 6.04
N PHE A 363 6.60 15.29 5.79
CA PHE A 363 7.83 14.79 6.41
C PHE A 363 9.00 15.00 5.44
N ARG A 364 9.75 16.05 5.63
CA ARG A 364 10.88 16.35 4.76
C ARG A 364 12.23 16.33 5.49
N ARG A 365 12.20 16.38 6.82
CA ARG A 365 13.39 16.36 7.68
C ARG A 365 13.35 15.18 8.64
N PRO A 366 14.49 14.71 9.15
CA PRO A 366 14.54 13.81 10.29
C PRO A 366 13.74 14.35 11.47
N SER A 367 13.16 13.49 12.28
CA SER A 367 12.35 13.91 13.42
C SER A 367 13.14 14.73 14.46
N CYS A 368 14.42 14.47 14.62
CA CYS A 368 15.33 15.20 15.50
C CYS A 368 16.81 14.80 15.25
N GLN A 369 17.74 15.62 15.70
CA GLN A 369 19.19 15.35 15.60
C GLN A 369 19.63 14.12 16.40
N LYS A 370 18.97 13.83 17.52
CA LYS A 370 19.26 12.63 18.32
C LYS A 370 19.05 11.35 17.51
N GLN A 371 18.01 11.29 16.67
CA GLN A 371 17.72 10.13 15.84
C GLN A 371 18.89 9.82 14.88
N LEU A 372 19.52 10.83 14.30
CA LEU A 372 20.64 10.66 13.37
C LEU A 372 21.90 10.12 14.04
N LYS A 373 22.11 10.40 15.32
CA LYS A 373 23.31 9.98 16.07
C LYS A 373 23.11 8.67 16.82
N HIS A 374 21.92 8.47 17.38
CA HIS A 374 21.66 7.38 18.34
C HIS A 374 20.57 6.41 17.88
N GLY A 375 20.07 6.53 16.66
CA GLY A 375 19.00 5.69 16.14
C GLY A 375 17.62 6.02 16.75
N LEU A 376 16.71 5.09 16.58
CA LEU A 376 15.31 5.23 16.96
C LEU A 376 15.09 5.10 18.47
N CYS A 377 14.16 5.87 19.02
CA CYS A 377 13.74 5.69 20.42
C CYS A 377 12.86 4.45 20.55
N LYS A 378 13.23 3.52 21.50
CA LYS A 378 12.48 2.28 21.75
C LYS A 378 11.23 2.52 22.64
N HIS A 379 11.28 3.51 23.52
CA HIS A 379 10.25 3.71 24.56
C HIS A 379 9.41 4.98 24.34
N ARG A 380 9.61 5.69 23.23
CA ARG A 380 8.87 6.92 22.94
C ARG A 380 8.71 7.11 21.43
N ASP A 381 7.47 7.33 21.01
CA ASP A 381 7.17 7.76 19.64
C ASP A 381 7.33 9.28 19.51
N CYS A 382 7.61 9.75 18.29
CA CYS A 382 7.88 11.18 18.04
C CYS A 382 6.64 12.07 18.17
N LEU A 383 5.45 11.53 17.88
CA LEU A 383 4.21 12.30 17.77
C LEU A 383 3.10 11.83 18.71
N ALA A 384 3.15 10.61 19.20
CA ALA A 384 2.10 10.01 20.01
C ALA A 384 2.60 9.55 21.39
N PRO A 385 1.73 9.57 22.44
CA PRO A 385 0.44 10.24 22.50
C PRO A 385 0.54 11.76 22.50
N THR A 386 1.71 12.29 22.83
CA THR A 386 2.07 13.71 22.80
C THR A 386 3.37 13.94 22.06
N PRO A 387 3.54 15.06 21.35
CA PRO A 387 4.77 15.36 20.63
C PRO A 387 6.01 15.31 21.52
N CYS A 388 7.11 14.75 20.98
CA CYS A 388 8.39 14.70 21.66
C CYS A 388 8.96 16.13 21.82
N PRO A 389 9.52 16.51 22.99
CA PRO A 389 10.15 17.81 23.16
C PRO A 389 11.31 18.10 22.19
N ASN A 390 11.99 17.06 21.71
CA ASN A 390 13.10 17.17 20.77
C ASN A 390 12.66 17.13 19.29
N LEU A 391 11.34 17.14 19.04
CA LEU A 391 10.81 17.08 17.67
C LEU A 391 11.17 18.36 16.91
N ASP A 392 11.81 18.21 15.76
CA ASP A 392 11.98 19.27 14.77
C ASP A 392 10.76 19.32 13.84
N ALA A 393 9.92 20.34 13.99
CA ALA A 393 8.67 20.50 13.25
C ALA A 393 8.70 21.69 12.27
N ASP A 394 9.86 22.08 11.82
CA ASP A 394 10.04 23.13 10.81
C ASP A 394 9.63 22.64 9.41
N HIS A 395 8.71 23.35 8.77
CA HIS A 395 8.24 23.10 7.41
C HIS A 395 8.81 24.08 6.36
N ALA A 396 9.75 24.95 6.71
CA ALA A 396 10.27 25.99 5.83
C ALA A 396 10.88 25.41 4.55
N ASP A 397 11.65 24.32 4.64
CA ASP A 397 12.26 23.64 3.51
C ASP A 397 11.20 23.10 2.52
N TYR A 398 10.14 22.47 3.01
CA TYR A 398 9.06 22.00 2.16
C TYR A 398 8.26 23.14 1.51
N LEU A 399 7.98 24.19 2.27
CA LEU A 399 7.33 25.40 1.77
C LEU A 399 8.16 26.04 0.64
N GLN A 400 9.47 26.14 0.83
CA GLN A 400 10.37 26.69 -0.19
C GLN A 400 10.37 25.84 -1.45
N LEU A 401 10.42 24.50 -1.33
CA LEU A 401 10.31 23.61 -2.49
C LEU A 401 9.00 23.88 -3.26
N LEU A 402 7.86 23.88 -2.58
CA LEU A 402 6.56 24.11 -3.21
C LEU A 402 6.46 25.46 -3.91
N ARG A 403 7.05 26.52 -3.31
CA ARG A 403 7.13 27.86 -3.93
C ARG A 403 7.97 27.85 -5.22
N LYS A 404 9.16 27.19 -5.21
CA LYS A 404 10.00 27.02 -6.38
C LYS A 404 9.25 26.27 -7.49
N LEU A 405 8.55 25.20 -7.17
CA LEU A 405 7.80 24.38 -8.13
C LEU A 405 6.64 25.17 -8.77
N ARG A 406 5.93 25.99 -8.00
CA ARG A 406 4.86 26.85 -8.54
C ARG A 406 5.37 27.91 -9.52
N ALA A 407 6.63 28.29 -9.43
CA ALA A 407 7.24 29.26 -10.34
C ALA A 407 7.68 28.67 -11.71
N ILE A 408 7.60 27.34 -11.87
CA ILE A 408 7.98 26.67 -13.13
C ILE A 408 6.97 27.03 -14.23
N PRO A 409 7.43 27.49 -15.41
CA PRO A 409 6.54 27.78 -16.53
C PRO A 409 5.69 26.58 -16.92
N GLY A 410 4.40 26.79 -17.19
CA GLY A 410 3.44 25.74 -17.52
C GLY A 410 2.74 25.12 -16.34
N ILE A 411 3.17 25.36 -15.11
CA ILE A 411 2.49 24.92 -13.90
C ILE A 411 1.33 25.86 -13.56
N LYS A 412 0.12 25.33 -13.53
CA LYS A 412 -1.10 26.04 -13.09
C LYS A 412 -1.37 25.80 -11.62
N LYS A 413 -1.22 24.55 -11.14
CA LYS A 413 -1.43 24.18 -9.75
C LYS A 413 -0.62 22.94 -9.36
N ILE A 414 -0.24 22.91 -8.07
CA ILE A 414 0.41 21.78 -7.43
C ILE A 414 -0.45 21.37 -6.25
N PHE A 415 -0.84 20.11 -6.21
CA PHE A 415 -1.62 19.55 -5.12
C PHE A 415 -0.77 18.69 -4.19
N ILE A 416 -1.27 18.50 -2.97
CA ILE A 416 -0.75 17.56 -1.98
C ILE A 416 -1.89 16.59 -1.66
N ARG A 417 -1.72 15.31 -2.05
CA ARG A 417 -2.74 14.26 -1.89
C ARG A 417 -2.31 13.12 -0.98
N SER A 418 -1.02 12.88 -0.84
CA SER A 418 -0.44 11.76 -0.08
C SER A 418 -0.58 11.88 1.44
N GLY A 419 -1.44 12.76 1.91
CA GLY A 419 -1.77 12.91 3.31
C GLY A 419 -0.83 13.85 4.07
N ILE A 420 -1.44 14.65 4.93
CA ILE A 420 -0.76 15.57 5.84
C ILE A 420 -0.85 15.00 7.26
N ARG A 421 0.28 14.90 7.92
CA ARG A 421 0.34 14.63 9.34
C ARG A 421 -0.02 15.92 10.10
N PHE A 422 -1.30 16.04 10.48
CA PHE A 422 -1.88 17.25 11.04
C PHE A 422 -1.29 17.59 12.40
N ASP A 423 -1.00 16.60 13.23
CA ASP A 423 -0.39 16.74 14.53
C ASP A 423 1.05 17.30 14.45
N TYR A 424 1.82 16.87 13.44
CA TYR A 424 3.15 17.40 13.14
C TYR A 424 3.05 18.85 12.60
N LEU A 425 2.10 19.09 11.69
CA LEU A 425 1.86 20.43 11.15
C LEU A 425 1.50 21.45 12.26
N MET A 426 0.77 21.01 13.28
CA MET A 426 0.39 21.87 14.41
C MET A 426 1.55 22.22 15.35
N GLN A 427 2.70 21.53 15.26
CA GLN A 427 3.92 21.86 16.01
C GLN A 427 4.77 22.94 15.31
N ASP A 428 4.47 23.26 14.05
CA ASP A 428 5.17 24.31 13.30
C ASP A 428 4.86 25.69 13.88
N LYS A 429 5.87 26.31 14.50
CA LYS A 429 5.76 27.60 15.18
C LYS A 429 5.56 28.78 14.21
N ASN A 430 6.10 28.66 12.99
CA ASN A 430 5.99 29.69 11.97
C ASN A 430 4.56 29.77 11.40
N GLY A 431 3.93 28.62 11.14
CA GLY A 431 2.57 28.53 10.59
C GLY A 431 2.40 29.00 9.14
N GLU A 432 3.44 29.47 8.46
CA GLU A 432 3.40 29.89 7.06
C GLU A 432 3.03 28.74 6.13
N PHE A 433 3.61 27.57 6.37
CA PHE A 433 3.31 26.39 5.55
C PHE A 433 1.83 26.02 5.61
N PHE A 434 1.17 26.11 6.79
CA PHE A 434 -0.25 25.80 6.88
C PHE A 434 -1.11 26.79 6.10
N ALA A 435 -0.77 28.06 6.12
CA ALA A 435 -1.44 29.10 5.34
C ALA A 435 -1.26 28.88 3.84
N ASP A 436 -0.05 28.58 3.38
CA ASP A 436 0.29 28.31 1.97
C ASP A 436 -0.39 27.03 1.46
N LEU A 437 -0.42 25.97 2.27
CA LEU A 437 -1.13 24.71 2.00
C LEU A 437 -2.60 24.97 1.68
N VAL A 438 -3.31 25.67 2.56
CA VAL A 438 -4.75 25.99 2.38
C VAL A 438 -4.95 26.85 1.14
N LYS A 439 -4.12 27.86 0.93
CA LYS A 439 -4.28 28.81 -0.17
C LYS A 439 -3.98 28.21 -1.56
N HIS A 440 -3.01 27.29 -1.66
CA HIS A 440 -2.44 26.90 -2.95
C HIS A 440 -2.49 25.42 -3.26
N HIS A 441 -2.52 24.51 -2.28
CA HIS A 441 -2.18 23.10 -2.50
C HIS A 441 -3.33 22.11 -2.27
N ILE A 442 -4.53 22.59 -1.98
CA ILE A 442 -5.71 21.73 -1.76
C ILE A 442 -6.67 21.86 -2.94
N SER A 443 -7.10 20.71 -3.50
CA SER A 443 -8.01 20.62 -4.64
C SER A 443 -9.50 20.63 -4.28
N GLY A 444 -9.88 21.24 -3.13
CA GLY A 444 -11.24 21.26 -2.60
C GLY A 444 -11.42 20.30 -1.40
N GLN A 445 -10.65 19.25 -1.30
CA GLN A 445 -10.69 18.31 -0.18
C GLN A 445 -9.29 18.02 0.35
N LEU A 446 -9.12 18.08 1.68
CA LEU A 446 -7.92 17.63 2.36
C LEU A 446 -8.24 16.36 3.17
N LYS A 447 -7.57 15.27 2.83
CA LYS A 447 -7.67 14.00 3.54
C LYS A 447 -6.73 14.01 4.73
N VAL A 448 -7.23 13.69 5.91
CA VAL A 448 -6.46 13.59 7.16
C VAL A 448 -6.93 12.37 7.94
N ALA A 449 -6.06 11.80 8.75
CA ALA A 449 -6.28 10.51 9.37
C ALA A 449 -6.27 10.60 10.91
N PRO A 450 -7.35 11.10 11.57
CA PRO A 450 -7.47 11.00 13.03
C PRO A 450 -7.66 9.55 13.51
N GLU A 451 -8.20 8.66 12.70
CA GLU A 451 -8.45 7.23 12.86
C GLU A 451 -9.54 6.90 13.88
N HIS A 452 -9.53 7.48 15.07
CA HIS A 452 -10.50 7.27 16.15
C HIS A 452 -10.66 8.53 17.00
N CYS A 453 -11.64 8.54 17.94
CA CYS A 453 -11.82 9.67 18.87
C CYS A 453 -11.56 9.30 20.34
N VAL A 454 -11.52 8.01 20.67
CA VAL A 454 -11.35 7.54 22.06
C VAL A 454 -9.88 7.39 22.39
N ALA A 455 -9.43 7.96 23.53
CA ALA A 455 -8.02 8.09 23.88
C ALA A 455 -7.28 6.76 23.94
N HIS A 456 -7.78 5.76 24.69
CA HIS A 456 -7.08 4.49 24.83
C HIS A 456 -6.98 3.70 23.51
N VAL A 457 -7.94 3.87 22.59
CA VAL A 457 -7.87 3.29 21.24
C VAL A 457 -6.78 4.00 20.41
N LEU A 458 -6.68 5.32 20.50
CA LEU A 458 -5.63 6.10 19.85
C LEU A 458 -4.24 5.77 20.41
N ASP A 459 -4.10 5.51 21.70
CA ASP A 459 -2.86 5.02 22.32
C ASP A 459 -2.46 3.65 21.75
N ALA A 460 -3.43 2.74 21.62
CA ALA A 460 -3.22 1.44 20.97
C ALA A 460 -2.84 1.57 19.49
N MET A 461 -3.31 2.60 18.80
CA MET A 461 -2.96 2.91 17.42
C MET A 461 -1.60 3.62 17.26
N GLY A 462 -1.03 4.18 18.32
CA GLY A 462 0.14 5.08 18.23
C GLY A 462 -0.21 6.41 17.56
N LYS A 463 -1.39 6.97 17.89
CA LYS A 463 -1.91 8.23 17.35
C LYS A 463 -2.09 9.28 18.44
N PRO A 464 -2.02 10.58 18.09
CA PRO A 464 -2.34 11.64 19.05
C PRO A 464 -3.81 11.59 19.44
N HIS A 465 -4.14 12.06 20.64
CA HIS A 465 -5.52 12.18 21.07
C HIS A 465 -6.32 13.13 20.20
N ILE A 466 -7.65 12.95 20.15
CA ILE A 466 -8.55 13.61 19.19
C ILE A 466 -8.51 15.16 19.27
N GLN A 467 -8.18 15.72 20.44
CA GLN A 467 -8.06 17.17 20.63
C GLN A 467 -7.02 17.81 19.70
N ALA A 468 -5.97 17.07 19.31
CA ALA A 468 -5.00 17.53 18.31
C ALA A 468 -5.66 17.74 16.94
N TYR A 469 -6.54 16.82 16.54
CA TYR A 469 -7.30 16.95 15.31
C TYR A 469 -8.33 18.07 15.37
N GLU A 470 -9.02 18.23 16.50
CA GLU A 470 -10.02 19.28 16.68
C GLU A 470 -9.39 20.68 16.58
N LYS A 471 -8.24 20.89 17.24
CA LYS A 471 -7.46 22.14 17.11
C LYS A 471 -7.01 22.39 15.67
N PHE A 472 -6.57 21.35 14.96
CA PHE A 472 -6.20 21.43 13.56
C PHE A 472 -7.42 21.81 12.69
N ARG A 473 -8.56 21.13 12.86
CA ARG A 473 -9.81 21.42 12.15
C ARG A 473 -10.24 22.88 12.31
N ASP A 474 -10.22 23.38 13.54
CA ASP A 474 -10.65 24.74 13.83
C ASP A 474 -9.70 25.79 13.21
N LYS A 475 -8.39 25.52 13.22
CA LYS A 475 -7.39 26.37 12.52
C LYS A 475 -7.59 26.31 11.01
N TYR A 476 -7.84 25.13 10.45
CA TYR A 476 -8.13 24.93 9.04
C TYR A 476 -9.36 25.70 8.57
N GLN A 477 -10.46 25.65 9.34
CA GLN A 477 -11.68 26.38 9.03
C GLN A 477 -11.44 27.90 9.06
N ARG A 478 -10.74 28.42 10.07
CA ARG A 478 -10.38 29.85 10.14
C ARG A 478 -9.53 30.29 8.94
N LEU A 479 -8.58 29.49 8.50
CA LEU A 479 -7.78 29.80 7.32
C LEU A 479 -8.62 29.75 6.03
N ASN A 480 -9.54 28.80 5.87
CA ASN A 480 -10.49 28.78 4.76
C ASN A 480 -11.33 30.06 4.69
N GLN A 481 -11.88 30.48 5.81
CA GLN A 481 -12.65 31.73 5.90
C GLN A 481 -11.77 32.95 5.56
N LYS A 482 -10.57 33.02 6.15
CA LYS A 482 -9.62 34.12 5.93
C LYS A 482 -9.26 34.29 4.45
N TYR A 483 -9.11 33.19 3.70
CA TYR A 483 -8.70 33.21 2.29
C TYR A 483 -9.85 33.02 1.30
N GLY A 484 -11.11 33.00 1.75
CA GLY A 484 -12.27 32.82 0.90
C GLY A 484 -12.28 31.45 0.18
N MET A 485 -11.73 30.42 0.81
CA MET A 485 -11.63 29.08 0.21
C MET A 485 -12.84 28.23 0.55
N ASN A 486 -13.33 27.45 -0.43
CA ASN A 486 -14.41 26.48 -0.23
C ASN A 486 -13.83 25.06 -0.23
N GLN A 487 -13.18 24.70 0.87
CA GLN A 487 -12.49 23.41 0.99
C GLN A 487 -13.00 22.64 2.22
N PHE A 488 -12.93 21.30 2.12
CA PHE A 488 -13.47 20.40 3.13
C PHE A 488 -12.40 19.45 3.67
N LEU A 489 -12.48 19.12 4.96
CA LEU A 489 -11.71 18.03 5.56
C LEU A 489 -12.47 16.71 5.33
N VAL A 490 -11.73 15.69 4.95
CA VAL A 490 -12.22 14.31 4.84
C VAL A 490 -11.46 13.47 5.87
N PRO A 491 -12.02 13.24 7.07
CA PRO A 491 -11.37 12.43 8.08
C PRO A 491 -11.43 10.94 7.69
N TYR A 492 -10.28 10.27 7.71
CA TYR A 492 -10.21 8.83 7.69
C TYR A 492 -10.41 8.29 9.10
N LEU A 493 -11.37 7.36 9.23
CA LEU A 493 -11.72 6.68 10.47
C LEU A 493 -11.62 5.18 10.28
N MET A 494 -11.17 4.49 11.32
CA MET A 494 -10.94 3.05 11.32
C MET A 494 -11.81 2.38 12.37
N SER A 495 -12.54 1.34 11.97
CA SER A 495 -13.27 0.45 12.88
C SER A 495 -12.43 -0.77 13.23
N SER A 496 -12.77 -1.40 14.35
CA SER A 496 -12.30 -2.74 14.71
C SER A 496 -10.78 -2.86 14.95
N HIS A 497 -10.10 -1.77 15.28
CA HIS A 497 -8.71 -1.82 15.73
C HIS A 497 -8.63 -2.52 17.11
N PRO A 498 -7.56 -3.29 17.41
CA PRO A 498 -7.31 -3.74 18.77
C PRO A 498 -7.40 -2.59 19.79
N GLY A 499 -8.11 -2.82 20.89
CA GLY A 499 -8.46 -1.82 21.89
C GLY A 499 -9.84 -1.18 21.68
N ALA A 500 -10.45 -1.28 20.50
CA ALA A 500 -11.77 -0.69 20.24
C ALA A 500 -12.91 -1.65 20.62
N THR A 501 -13.67 -1.30 21.65
CA THR A 501 -14.91 -1.99 22.06
C THR A 501 -16.11 -1.50 21.26
N LEU A 502 -17.26 -2.15 21.44
CA LEU A 502 -18.51 -1.68 20.84
C LEU A 502 -18.96 -0.32 21.43
N ALA A 503 -18.75 -0.12 22.72
CA ALA A 503 -18.98 1.17 23.40
C ALA A 503 -18.12 2.29 22.81
N ASP A 504 -16.86 2.03 22.47
CA ASP A 504 -15.97 2.99 21.82
C ASP A 504 -16.45 3.35 20.39
N ALA A 505 -16.99 2.37 19.68
CA ALA A 505 -17.57 2.61 18.36
C ALA A 505 -18.83 3.47 18.42
N ILE A 506 -19.65 3.31 19.49
CA ILE A 506 -20.80 4.20 19.77
C ILE A 506 -20.32 5.61 20.09
N ALA A 507 -19.32 5.74 20.96
CA ALA A 507 -18.72 7.05 21.26
C ALA A 507 -18.20 7.74 20.00
N MET A 508 -17.59 6.99 19.07
CA MET A 508 -17.15 7.52 17.79
C MET A 508 -18.33 7.94 16.90
N ALA A 509 -19.43 7.18 16.88
CA ALA A 509 -20.65 7.57 16.14
C ALA A 509 -21.24 8.88 16.70
N GLN A 510 -21.26 9.05 18.02
CA GLN A 510 -21.69 10.30 18.68
C GLN A 510 -20.75 11.47 18.31
N TRP A 511 -19.43 11.24 18.32
CA TRP A 511 -18.46 12.27 17.91
C TRP A 511 -18.67 12.68 16.43
N ILE A 512 -18.89 11.71 15.52
CA ILE A 512 -19.21 11.99 14.12
C ILE A 512 -20.52 12.77 14.02
N ASN A 513 -21.56 12.44 14.81
CA ASN A 513 -22.82 13.16 14.83
C ASN A 513 -22.63 14.65 15.19
N LYS A 514 -21.85 14.93 16.22
CA LYS A 514 -21.48 16.30 16.65
C LYS A 514 -20.71 17.08 15.57
N THR A 515 -19.86 16.41 14.78
CA THR A 515 -19.13 17.06 13.68
C THR A 515 -19.99 17.37 12.46
N GLY A 516 -21.20 16.82 12.39
CA GLY A 516 -22.19 17.06 11.33
C GLY A 516 -21.92 16.36 10.00
N ARG A 517 -20.76 15.73 9.81
CA ARG A 517 -20.40 15.02 8.57
C ARG A 517 -20.11 13.55 8.84
N GLN A 518 -20.89 12.69 8.18
CA GLN A 518 -20.63 11.25 8.19
C GLN A 518 -19.60 10.88 7.11
N PRO A 519 -18.60 10.04 7.42
CA PRO A 519 -17.65 9.58 6.43
C PRO A 519 -18.36 8.70 5.37
N GLU A 520 -18.07 8.96 4.10
CA GLU A 520 -18.55 8.12 3.00
C GLU A 520 -17.81 6.79 2.95
N GLN A 521 -16.50 6.83 3.23
CA GLN A 521 -15.64 5.67 3.28
C GLN A 521 -15.15 5.45 4.72
N VAL A 522 -15.23 4.23 5.19
CA VAL A 522 -14.66 3.75 6.45
C VAL A 522 -13.75 2.58 6.18
N GLN A 523 -12.66 2.52 6.94
CA GLN A 523 -11.72 1.43 6.88
C GLN A 523 -11.93 0.52 8.08
N ASP A 524 -11.95 -0.79 7.84
CA ASP A 524 -11.82 -1.76 8.92
C ASP A 524 -10.33 -2.02 9.15
N PHE A 525 -9.94 -2.24 10.39
CA PHE A 525 -8.59 -2.66 10.70
C PHE A 525 -8.24 -3.93 9.92
N TYR A 526 -7.11 -3.89 9.24
CA TYR A 526 -6.53 -5.02 8.53
C TYR A 526 -5.23 -5.43 9.21
N PRO A 527 -5.14 -6.66 9.75
CA PRO A 527 -3.92 -7.15 10.38
C PRO A 527 -2.80 -7.34 9.36
N THR A 528 -1.94 -6.33 9.23
CA THR A 528 -0.80 -6.35 8.33
C THR A 528 0.39 -7.02 9.02
N PRO A 529 1.01 -8.08 8.46
CA PRO A 529 2.13 -8.78 9.09
C PRO A 529 3.25 -7.84 9.50
N GLY A 530 3.95 -8.15 10.60
CA GLY A 530 5.07 -7.38 11.15
C GLY A 530 4.68 -6.13 11.92
N THR A 531 3.44 -5.67 11.88
CA THR A 531 2.99 -4.50 12.65
C THR A 531 2.66 -4.87 14.10
N LEU A 532 2.90 -3.93 15.04
CA LEU A 532 2.55 -4.15 16.46
C LEU A 532 1.05 -4.37 16.67
N ALA A 533 0.21 -3.68 15.89
CA ALA A 533 -1.25 -3.87 15.97
C ALA A 533 -1.68 -5.27 15.52
N THR A 534 -0.95 -5.90 14.60
CA THR A 534 -1.19 -7.31 14.26
C THR A 534 -0.76 -8.25 15.39
N GLY A 535 0.33 -7.93 16.07
CA GLY A 535 0.70 -8.60 17.32
C GLY A 535 -0.41 -8.52 18.36
N MET A 536 -0.96 -7.34 18.62
CA MET A 536 -2.12 -7.14 19.50
C MET A 536 -3.33 -7.97 19.05
N TYR A 537 -3.65 -7.92 17.76
CA TYR A 537 -4.81 -8.61 17.20
C TYR A 537 -4.75 -10.14 17.38
N TYR A 538 -3.58 -10.71 17.09
CA TYR A 538 -3.38 -12.15 17.20
C TYR A 538 -3.31 -12.62 18.65
N THR A 539 -2.56 -11.90 19.49
CA THR A 539 -2.24 -12.35 20.85
C THR A 539 -3.27 -11.94 21.89
N GLY A 540 -3.96 -10.82 21.71
CA GLY A 540 -4.76 -10.17 22.75
C GLY A 540 -3.90 -9.47 23.81
N LEU A 541 -2.62 -9.22 23.52
CA LEU A 541 -1.67 -8.54 24.40
C LEU A 541 -1.10 -7.30 23.68
N ASP A 542 -0.88 -6.21 24.41
CA ASP A 542 -0.05 -5.10 23.91
C ASP A 542 1.43 -5.52 24.01
N PRO A 543 2.16 -5.65 22.89
CA PRO A 543 3.54 -6.12 22.89
C PRO A 543 4.50 -5.25 23.73
N ARG A 544 4.20 -3.96 23.95
CA ARG A 544 5.05 -3.06 24.75
C ARG A 544 4.85 -3.23 26.25
N THR A 545 3.65 -3.56 26.68
CA THR A 545 3.31 -3.63 28.12
C THR A 545 3.03 -5.05 28.59
N MET A 546 2.84 -5.98 27.65
CA MET A 546 2.37 -7.36 27.88
C MET A 546 1.03 -7.43 28.65
N LYS A 547 0.28 -6.32 28.71
CA LYS A 547 -1.06 -6.28 29.29
C LYS A 547 -2.11 -6.76 28.29
N PRO A 548 -3.20 -7.39 28.77
CA PRO A 548 -4.33 -7.73 27.92
C PRO A 548 -4.91 -6.52 27.22
N ILE A 549 -5.27 -6.69 25.95
CA ILE A 549 -5.98 -5.71 25.15
C ILE A 549 -7.19 -6.34 24.48
N TYR A 550 -8.31 -5.63 24.48
CA TYR A 550 -9.52 -6.08 23.81
C TYR A 550 -9.31 -6.20 22.30
N VAL A 551 -9.87 -7.24 21.69
CA VAL A 551 -9.78 -7.45 20.22
C VAL A 551 -11.14 -7.85 19.67
N PRO A 552 -11.76 -7.05 18.78
CA PRO A 552 -12.99 -7.43 18.08
C PRO A 552 -12.65 -8.52 17.04
N LYS A 553 -12.96 -9.79 17.38
CA LYS A 553 -12.58 -10.94 16.54
C LYS A 553 -13.69 -11.44 15.64
N THR A 554 -14.94 -11.39 16.11
CA THR A 554 -16.04 -11.97 15.34
C THR A 554 -16.41 -11.08 14.12
N PRO A 555 -16.74 -11.69 12.98
CA PRO A 555 -17.19 -10.91 11.81
C PRO A 555 -18.39 -10.02 12.12
N HIS A 556 -19.34 -10.52 12.94
CA HIS A 556 -20.53 -9.79 13.30
C HIS A 556 -20.23 -8.54 14.14
N GLU A 557 -19.35 -8.65 15.12
CA GLU A 557 -18.92 -7.50 15.93
C GLU A 557 -18.23 -6.42 15.08
N LYS A 558 -17.38 -6.84 14.14
CA LYS A 558 -16.74 -5.91 13.19
C LYS A 558 -17.79 -5.20 12.31
N GLU A 559 -18.84 -5.93 11.89
CA GLU A 559 -19.97 -5.33 11.15
C GLU A 559 -20.75 -4.32 11.99
N LEU A 560 -20.97 -4.59 13.29
CA LEU A 560 -21.62 -3.66 14.22
C LEU A 560 -20.78 -2.37 14.36
N GLN A 561 -19.49 -2.49 14.66
CA GLN A 561 -18.59 -1.33 14.79
C GLN A 561 -18.55 -0.51 13.49
N ARG A 562 -18.44 -1.18 12.35
CA ARG A 562 -18.45 -0.51 11.04
C ARG A 562 -19.78 0.17 10.74
N ALA A 563 -20.91 -0.44 11.08
CA ALA A 563 -22.23 0.13 10.87
C ALA A 563 -22.42 1.44 11.65
N LEU A 564 -21.87 1.53 12.86
CA LEU A 564 -21.89 2.73 13.69
C LEU A 564 -21.17 3.92 13.04
N LEU A 565 -20.12 3.71 12.25
CA LEU A 565 -19.44 4.77 11.50
C LEU A 565 -20.31 5.30 10.34
N GLN A 566 -21.28 4.52 9.87
CA GLN A 566 -22.18 4.85 8.77
C GLN A 566 -23.65 4.76 9.18
N TRP A 567 -23.95 5.14 10.41
CA TRP A 567 -25.24 4.96 11.05
C TRP A 567 -26.42 5.63 10.35
N LYS A 568 -26.20 6.68 9.54
CA LYS A 568 -27.25 7.34 8.73
C LYS A 568 -27.70 6.50 7.53
N ARG A 569 -26.95 5.47 7.13
CA ARG A 569 -27.29 4.62 5.99
C ARG A 569 -28.45 3.70 6.35
N PRO A 570 -29.56 3.71 5.58
CA PRO A 570 -30.76 2.90 5.90
C PRO A 570 -30.46 1.40 6.02
N GLU A 571 -29.58 0.88 5.16
CA GLU A 571 -29.17 -0.54 5.16
C GLU A 571 -28.39 -0.96 6.42
N LYS A 572 -27.85 0.00 7.17
CA LYS A 572 -27.12 -0.25 8.41
C LYS A 572 -27.99 -0.17 9.67
N ARG A 573 -29.22 0.34 9.53
CA ARG A 573 -30.10 0.62 10.67
C ARG A 573 -30.27 -0.56 11.64
N ARG A 574 -30.48 -1.78 11.15
CA ARG A 574 -30.64 -2.98 11.99
C ARG A 574 -29.40 -3.24 12.85
N LEU A 575 -28.22 -3.16 12.23
CA LEU A 575 -26.96 -3.38 12.96
C LEU A 575 -26.70 -2.28 14.00
N VAL A 576 -27.03 -1.04 13.69
CA VAL A 576 -26.89 0.08 14.64
C VAL A 576 -27.86 -0.09 15.81
N LEU A 577 -29.13 -0.47 15.58
CA LEU A 577 -30.09 -0.79 16.65
C LEU A 577 -29.59 -1.90 17.56
N GLU A 578 -29.10 -2.99 16.95
CA GLU A 578 -28.53 -4.12 17.69
C GLU A 578 -27.34 -3.68 18.56
N ALA A 579 -26.43 -2.87 18.00
CA ALA A 579 -25.28 -2.35 18.72
C ALA A 579 -25.71 -1.49 19.93
N LEU A 580 -26.69 -0.60 19.75
CA LEU A 580 -27.22 0.24 20.84
C LEU A 580 -27.88 -0.57 21.95
N HIS A 581 -28.69 -1.57 21.59
CA HIS A 581 -29.32 -2.47 22.58
C HIS A 581 -28.29 -3.31 23.35
N ARG A 582 -27.26 -3.83 22.67
CA ARG A 582 -26.19 -4.62 23.35
C ARG A 582 -25.45 -3.82 24.42
N GLU A 583 -25.27 -2.52 24.18
CA GLU A 583 -24.55 -1.61 25.09
C GLU A 583 -25.49 -0.82 26.01
N GLY A 584 -26.82 -1.13 26.01
CA GLY A 584 -27.80 -0.42 26.83
C GLY A 584 -27.92 1.07 26.52
N ARG A 585 -27.74 1.46 25.24
CA ARG A 585 -27.71 2.85 24.78
C ARG A 585 -28.97 3.24 23.99
N GLU A 586 -30.13 2.84 24.49
CA GLU A 586 -31.46 3.21 23.96
C GLU A 586 -31.69 4.74 24.02
N ASP A 587 -31.01 5.45 24.90
CA ASP A 587 -30.98 6.91 24.97
C ASP A 587 -30.60 7.58 23.62
N LEU A 588 -29.88 6.85 22.76
CA LEU A 588 -29.50 7.32 21.43
C LEU A 588 -30.54 7.02 20.33
N ILE A 589 -31.69 6.47 20.71
CA ILE A 589 -32.84 6.23 19.83
C ILE A 589 -33.92 7.23 20.17
N GLY A 590 -34.05 8.30 19.40
CA GLY A 590 -34.97 9.39 19.71
C GLY A 590 -34.95 10.51 18.67
N TYR A 591 -35.49 11.67 19.06
CA TYR A 591 -35.55 12.86 18.22
C TYR A 591 -34.56 13.95 18.65
N GLY A 592 -33.86 13.73 19.75
CA GLY A 592 -32.88 14.68 20.29
C GLY A 592 -31.64 14.83 19.37
N PRO A 593 -30.88 15.92 19.52
CA PRO A 593 -29.71 16.22 18.68
C PRO A 593 -28.59 15.18 18.83
N ASP A 594 -28.47 14.53 19.97
CA ASP A 594 -27.47 13.50 20.25
C ASP A 594 -27.89 12.10 19.78
N CYS A 595 -29.19 11.90 19.40
CA CYS A 595 -29.69 10.61 18.97
C CYS A 595 -29.13 10.23 17.59
N LEU A 596 -28.74 8.96 17.46
CA LEU A 596 -28.23 8.40 16.22
C LEU A 596 -29.37 7.88 15.33
N LEU A 597 -30.40 7.30 15.91
CA LEU A 597 -31.53 6.74 15.18
C LEU A 597 -32.86 7.34 15.66
N ARG A 598 -33.79 7.50 14.74
CA ARG A 598 -35.18 7.81 15.09
C ARG A 598 -35.93 6.54 15.45
N PRO A 599 -36.90 6.57 16.39
CA PRO A 599 -37.74 5.44 16.68
C PRO A 599 -38.46 4.91 15.42
N ASN A 600 -38.81 3.63 15.42
CA ASN A 600 -39.64 3.09 14.34
C ASN A 600 -41.03 3.72 14.37
N ARG A 601 -41.56 4.13 13.20
CA ARG A 601 -42.96 4.58 13.12
C ARG A 601 -43.86 3.39 13.43
N PRO A 602 -44.82 3.53 14.34
CA PRO A 602 -45.83 2.49 14.57
C PRO A 602 -46.51 2.10 13.25
N GLY A 603 -46.60 0.81 12.94
CA GLY A 603 -47.36 0.28 11.82
C GLY A 603 -46.68 0.01 10.50
N LYS A 604 -45.33 0.10 10.40
CA LYS A 604 -44.60 -0.37 9.21
C LYS A 604 -43.61 -1.49 9.59
N PRO A 605 -43.79 -2.72 9.08
CA PRO A 605 -42.83 -3.81 9.28
C PRO A 605 -41.46 -3.44 8.68
N GLU A 606 -40.37 -3.83 9.33
CA GLU A 606 -38.97 -3.59 8.93
C GLU A 606 -38.66 -4.00 7.47
N ALA A 607 -39.29 -5.06 6.96
CA ALA A 607 -39.10 -5.56 5.61
C ALA A 607 -39.53 -4.58 4.47
N ALA A 608 -40.42 -3.62 4.76
CA ALA A 608 -40.92 -2.69 3.73
C ALA A 608 -39.99 -1.48 3.47
N GLN A 609 -39.00 -1.24 4.35
CA GLN A 609 -38.07 -0.11 4.18
C GLN A 609 -36.84 -0.48 3.35
N ALA A 610 -36.45 -1.74 3.33
CA ALA A 610 -35.34 -2.24 2.50
C ALA A 610 -35.67 -2.31 1.00
N ALA A 611 -36.95 -2.51 0.66
CA ALA A 611 -37.39 -2.69 -0.73
C ALA A 611 -37.50 -1.38 -1.55
N LYS A 612 -37.51 -0.20 -0.90
CA LYS A 612 -37.63 1.08 -1.61
C LYS A 612 -36.33 1.78 -1.98
N SER A 613 -35.18 1.28 -1.52
CA SER A 613 -33.87 1.88 -1.81
C SER A 613 -33.16 1.30 -3.05
N GLY A 614 -33.77 0.36 -3.75
CA GLY A 614 -33.18 -0.35 -4.90
C GLY A 614 -33.58 0.23 -6.27
N LYS A 615 -33.72 1.54 -6.45
CA LYS A 615 -33.74 2.12 -7.80
C LYS A 615 -32.41 2.78 -8.14
N PRO A 616 -31.75 2.39 -9.25
CA PRO A 616 -30.54 3.06 -9.70
C PRO A 616 -30.87 4.51 -10.08
N GLY A 617 -30.14 5.44 -9.47
CA GLY A 617 -30.24 6.85 -9.75
C GLY A 617 -29.94 7.14 -11.23
N LYS A 618 -30.90 7.63 -11.97
CA LYS A 618 -30.67 8.27 -13.26
C LYS A 618 -29.92 9.57 -13.02
N THR A 619 -28.69 9.61 -13.48
CA THR A 619 -27.88 10.83 -13.62
C THR A 619 -28.56 11.75 -14.63
N GLN A 620 -29.24 12.79 -14.15
CA GLN A 620 -29.63 13.93 -15.00
C GLN A 620 -28.44 14.88 -15.14
N GLY A 621 -27.77 14.79 -16.29
CA GLY A 621 -26.89 15.84 -16.77
C GLY A 621 -27.73 17.01 -17.30
N ARG A 622 -27.69 18.15 -16.58
CA ARG A 622 -28.15 19.44 -17.12
C ARG A 622 -27.00 20.08 -17.92
N GLY A 623 -26.98 19.86 -19.25
CA GLY A 623 -26.22 20.67 -20.17
C GLY A 623 -27.18 21.72 -20.78
N LYS A 624 -26.84 23.00 -20.63
CA LYS A 624 -27.44 24.12 -21.33
C LYS A 624 -27.07 24.08 -22.80
N ALA A 625 -28.05 24.18 -23.68
CA ALA A 625 -27.89 24.37 -25.11
C ALA A 625 -27.62 25.85 -25.47
N PRO A 626 -26.92 26.13 -26.57
CA PRO A 626 -27.06 27.38 -27.32
C PRO A 626 -27.87 27.21 -28.61
N ALA A 627 -28.37 28.32 -29.07
CA ALA A 627 -29.46 28.59 -29.97
C ALA A 627 -29.26 28.14 -31.43
N LYS A 628 -30.44 28.11 -32.10
CA LYS A 628 -30.80 27.82 -33.47
C LYS A 628 -29.99 28.55 -34.55
N SER A 629 -29.76 27.85 -35.68
CA SER A 629 -29.87 28.43 -37.02
C SER A 629 -30.48 27.40 -37.97
N GLN A 630 -31.38 27.87 -38.83
CA GLN A 630 -32.23 27.17 -39.75
C GLN A 630 -31.51 26.75 -41.03
N GLY A 631 -31.90 25.62 -41.61
CA GLY A 631 -31.53 25.27 -42.99
C GLY A 631 -32.20 23.99 -43.48
N ARG A 632 -33.11 24.16 -44.43
CA ARG A 632 -33.99 23.23 -45.15
C ARG A 632 -33.29 22.06 -45.85
N GLY A 633 -34.03 20.92 -45.96
CA GLY A 633 -34.19 20.24 -47.25
C GLY A 633 -34.03 18.72 -47.28
N GLN A 634 -35.14 18.03 -47.21
CA GLN A 634 -35.67 16.99 -48.12
C GLN A 634 -35.04 15.57 -48.22
N HIS A 635 -35.94 14.62 -48.05
CA HIS A 635 -36.15 13.30 -48.66
C HIS A 635 -35.50 12.03 -48.06
N ALA A 636 -36.40 11.24 -47.48
CA ALA A 636 -36.35 9.78 -47.37
C ALA A 636 -36.61 9.13 -48.77
N PRO A 637 -36.32 7.82 -49.00
CA PRO A 637 -37.22 6.77 -48.45
C PRO A 637 -36.56 5.45 -48.05
N THR A 638 -37.21 4.73 -47.19
CA THR A 638 -37.21 3.26 -47.04
C THR A 638 -38.00 2.65 -48.21
N PRO A 639 -37.89 1.35 -48.61
CA PRO A 639 -38.22 0.20 -47.78
C PRO A 639 -37.58 -1.18 -48.13
N GLN A 640 -37.97 -2.13 -47.37
CA GLN A 640 -38.40 -3.52 -47.64
C GLN A 640 -37.52 -4.74 -47.35
N ARG A 641 -38.20 -5.58 -46.61
CA ARG A 641 -38.04 -7.00 -46.26
C ARG A 641 -37.73 -7.94 -47.46
N SER A 642 -37.04 -9.04 -47.18
CA SER A 642 -37.47 -10.37 -47.66
C SER A 642 -37.00 -11.50 -46.74
N LYS A 643 -37.92 -12.42 -46.48
CA LYS A 643 -37.81 -13.71 -45.77
C LYS A 643 -37.41 -14.81 -46.77
N SER A 644 -36.72 -15.84 -46.28
CA SER A 644 -36.92 -17.28 -46.58
C SER A 644 -35.85 -18.06 -45.85
N ALA A 645 -36.06 -18.98 -44.97
CA ALA A 645 -36.75 -20.28 -44.93
C ALA A 645 -36.00 -21.42 -45.66
N GLY A 646 -35.66 -22.45 -44.90
CA GLY A 646 -35.20 -23.76 -45.37
C GLY A 646 -34.34 -24.51 -44.34
N LYS A 647 -34.80 -25.29 -43.70
CA LYS A 647 -35.12 -26.58 -43.05
C LYS A 647 -34.26 -27.77 -43.51
N GLN A 648 -33.95 -28.59 -42.51
CA GLN A 648 -33.78 -30.08 -42.54
C GLN A 648 -32.34 -30.57 -42.83
N THR A 649 -31.81 -31.68 -42.27
CA THR A 649 -32.22 -32.74 -41.32
C THR A 649 -30.98 -33.59 -40.94
N SER A 650 -30.93 -34.01 -39.68
CA SER A 650 -30.65 -35.36 -39.11
C SER A 650 -29.47 -36.23 -39.54
N ARG A 651 -28.65 -36.69 -38.63
CA ARG A 651 -28.61 -38.09 -38.08
C ARG A 651 -27.23 -38.44 -37.50
N SER A 652 -27.22 -38.76 -36.23
CA SER A 652 -26.27 -39.75 -35.64
C SER A 652 -26.75 -41.15 -36.05
N PRO A 653 -26.03 -42.29 -35.84
CA PRO A 653 -25.23 -42.64 -34.66
C PRO A 653 -24.03 -43.58 -34.95
N GLY A 654 -23.30 -43.99 -33.92
CA GLY A 654 -22.48 -45.20 -33.96
C GLY A 654 -21.45 -45.35 -32.85
N LYS A 655 -21.83 -46.03 -31.80
CA LYS A 655 -20.96 -46.67 -30.80
C LYS A 655 -20.08 -47.75 -31.44
N THR A 656 -18.88 -47.96 -30.97
CA THR A 656 -18.40 -49.28 -30.57
C THR A 656 -17.18 -49.23 -29.62
N GLN A 657 -17.23 -50.16 -28.69
CA GLN A 657 -16.28 -50.51 -27.64
C GLN A 657 -15.07 -51.30 -28.18
N GLY A 658 -14.00 -51.34 -27.40
CA GLY A 658 -13.00 -52.40 -27.48
C GLY A 658 -11.69 -52.07 -26.77
N LYS A 659 -11.58 -52.30 -25.52
CA LYS A 659 -10.77 -53.24 -24.71
C LYS A 659 -9.29 -53.49 -25.10
N ARG A 660 -8.42 -53.14 -24.14
CA ARG A 660 -7.37 -53.93 -23.45
C ARG A 660 -5.96 -54.18 -24.05
N ARG A 661 -5.00 -53.88 -23.19
CA ARG A 661 -3.71 -54.56 -22.88
C ARG A 661 -2.53 -54.29 -23.84
N LYS A 662 -1.46 -53.72 -23.39
CA LYS A 662 -0.40 -54.13 -22.44
C LYS A 662 0.30 -52.88 -21.84
#